data_40e7fc5908ce77f7b3af8254e47723f7
#
_entry.id   40e7fc5908ce77f7b3af8254e47723f7
#
_cell.length_a   1.000
_cell.length_b   1.000
_cell.length_c   1.000
_cell.angle_alpha   90.00
_cell.angle_beta   90.00
_cell.angle_gamma   90.00
#
_symmetry.space_group_name_H-M   'P 1'
#
loop_
_entity.id
_entity.type
_entity.pdbx_description
1 polymer ?
#
loop_
_entity_poly.entity_id
_entity_poly.type
_entity_poly.pdbx_seq_one_letter_code
_entity_poly.pdbx_strand_id
1 'polypeptide(L)'
;SGMILFLLLIASYFLKGEEFELSSIFLLIFFVAGCGTMAQQNPVLPADPALKTGKLKNGLTYYIHHNKTPEKRADFYIAQKVGSMQEEDAQAGLAHFLEHMAFNGTRNFPGKTMLDYLENNGVKFGTNINAYTSFDETVYYLSNVPTTNQNLLDSCLLVLHDWSCEILLEADELDKERGVIREEWRTRGGAQQRLTEKLLPQLFRGSKYAERMPIGSIDVINNFKPEEIRAYYRKWYRPDLQGIIIVGDVDVEATEKKIKDLFESIPLDEERAQRTYYPVPDNEEPVAVLATDKEAQSTSILLYYKHDPLPFEIRNTQAGYIQNYITTVASMMMNERFRDISQKPDAPFTSAFAYDDNYFIAKTKDAWTVVAGSAEDKIKNALRAIATETERVKQHGFTASEYDRARTNILNGAENAYNNRDKQKNSYYSQKYVRHFTDGEPVPGIEYEYRLLQSVAPQIPVEVVNQAIQQLIGDKNIVLAITGPEKEDLLYPDNEELLQILLTTRNDEVEPYAEETFNRPLIDTPPVAGTLVEARKDEDFDATVWRLSNGVTVILKKTDFKDDQILMAASSHGGTSSYALQDPVNSKMAGQVAPLGGVGDFSLTELPKVLAGKNISISPLLGIMKQGFNGTSSQRDFETLLQLVYLYFTSPRTDQDAFESFLQRAEIQLKNAEAEPSVAFQDTITRKLYHDNPLFDRLKAEDMDKINYGRIMEMFRQSFSNPGSFVFAFVGNIDEEAVKPFILQYLGSIPGKYARNRYEELPMDIAKGTSETIFQREMENSKASVFNIFSGQSEFTRKNNIVISMLRQIMDIVYTEKIREEEGGTYGVSTSGSIARYPEGQTILQINFDTDPDKARELNNLVKGELR
;
A
#
# COMPACT_ATOMS: atom_id res chain seq x y z
N SER A 1 43.03 -7.98 14.16
CA SER A 1 44.25 -7.81 13.29
C SER A 1 43.87 -7.63 11.81
N GLY A 2 42.72 -8.07 11.34
CA GLY A 2 42.24 -7.84 9.97
C GLY A 2 41.84 -6.37 9.71
N MET A 3 41.34 -5.68 10.72
CA MET A 3 40.89 -4.29 10.64
C MET A 3 42.05 -3.28 10.48
N ILE A 4 43.23 -3.56 11.09
CA ILE A 4 44.42 -2.71 10.94
C ILE A 4 45.00 -2.88 9.54
N LEU A 5 44.97 -4.07 8.93
CA LEU A 5 45.43 -4.31 7.57
C LEU A 5 44.54 -3.62 6.54
N PHE A 6 43.22 -3.59 6.76
CA PHE A 6 42.24 -2.91 5.95
C PHE A 6 42.39 -1.38 6.01
N LEU A 7 42.61 -0.82 7.21
CA LEU A 7 42.87 0.62 7.38
C LEU A 7 44.21 1.06 6.71
N LEU A 8 45.21 0.20 6.71
CA LEU A 8 46.48 0.46 6.02
C LEU A 8 46.35 0.36 4.50
N LEU A 9 45.46 -0.49 3.96
CA LEU A 9 45.14 -0.58 2.54
C LEU A 9 44.38 0.65 2.06
N ILE A 10 43.41 1.12 2.82
CA ILE A 10 42.70 2.38 2.55
C ILE A 10 43.63 3.58 2.61
N ALA A 11 44.42 3.69 3.64
CA ALA A 11 45.42 4.77 3.75
C ALA A 11 46.43 4.74 2.57
N SER A 12 46.83 3.58 2.09
CA SER A 12 47.71 3.41 0.93
C SER A 12 47.05 3.80 -0.40
N TYR A 13 45.72 3.64 -0.53
CA TYR A 13 44.97 4.04 -1.71
C TYR A 13 44.77 5.54 -1.80
N PHE A 14 44.53 6.21 -0.65
CA PHE A 14 44.34 7.66 -0.56
C PHE A 14 45.62 8.50 -0.57
N LEU A 15 46.76 7.90 -0.31
CA LEU A 15 48.07 8.60 -0.42
C LEU A 15 48.51 8.85 -1.88
N LYS A 16 47.71 8.43 -2.87
CA LYS A 16 47.95 8.68 -4.30
C LYS A 16 47.18 9.85 -4.91
N GLY A 17 46.63 10.73 -4.07
CA GLY A 17 46.21 12.09 -4.44
C GLY A 17 44.98 12.14 -5.34
N GLU A 18 43.85 12.46 -4.77
CA GLU A 18 42.94 13.52 -5.20
C GLU A 18 41.68 13.53 -4.28
N GLU A 19 41.41 14.77 -3.77
CA GLU A 19 40.22 15.29 -3.14
C GLU A 19 39.75 14.79 -1.75
N PHE A 20 39.85 15.71 -0.82
CA PHE A 20 39.81 15.57 0.64
C PHE A 20 38.39 15.38 1.26
N GLU A 21 37.32 15.53 0.53
CA GLU A 21 35.95 15.54 1.12
C GLU A 21 35.28 14.16 1.19
N LEU A 22 35.53 13.25 0.26
CA LEU A 22 34.96 11.89 0.25
C LEU A 22 35.50 11.01 1.37
N SER A 23 36.75 11.16 1.76
CA SER A 23 37.38 10.34 2.81
C SER A 23 36.71 10.49 4.19
N SER A 24 36.13 11.65 4.46
CA SER A 24 35.48 11.96 5.73
C SER A 24 34.09 11.28 5.81
N ILE A 25 33.37 11.18 4.70
CA ILE A 25 32.04 10.55 4.63
C ILE A 25 32.19 9.01 4.71
N PHE A 26 33.18 8.44 4.06
CA PHE A 26 33.41 6.99 4.06
C PHE A 26 33.88 6.43 5.41
N LEU A 27 34.72 7.15 6.11
CA LEU A 27 35.13 6.78 7.47
C LEU A 27 33.97 6.81 8.46
N LEU A 28 32.99 7.66 8.23
CA LEU A 28 31.80 7.79 9.10
C LEU A 28 30.85 6.58 9.03
N ILE A 29 30.61 6.04 7.85
CA ILE A 29 29.67 4.91 7.64
C ILE A 29 30.21 3.63 8.32
N PHE A 30 31.51 3.41 8.35
CA PHE A 30 32.12 2.21 8.92
C PHE A 30 32.51 2.30 10.41
N PHE A 31 32.51 3.52 11.00
CA PHE A 31 32.96 3.73 12.37
C PHE A 31 31.85 3.82 13.42
N VAL A 32 30.58 3.83 13.00
CA VAL A 32 29.42 3.93 13.91
C VAL A 32 29.30 2.71 14.85
N ALA A 33 29.91 1.60 14.50
CA ALA A 33 29.89 0.39 15.34
C ALA A 33 30.87 0.41 16.53
N GLY A 34 31.65 1.48 16.75
CA GLY A 34 32.73 1.35 17.72
C GLY A 34 33.27 2.54 18.48
N CYS A 35 32.73 3.79 18.48
CA CYS A 35 33.26 4.84 19.38
C CYS A 35 32.33 6.06 19.55
N GLY A 36 32.02 6.36 20.79
CA GLY A 36 31.18 7.48 21.22
C GLY A 36 31.81 8.92 21.12
N THR A 37 32.78 9.14 20.24
CA THR A 37 33.47 10.47 20.10
C THR A 37 33.34 11.12 18.73
N MET A 38 32.55 10.52 17.79
CA MET A 38 32.41 11.03 16.42
C MET A 38 31.12 11.83 16.12
N ALA A 39 30.34 12.21 17.13
CA ALA A 39 29.15 13.04 16.95
C ALA A 39 29.42 14.43 16.33
N GLN A 40 30.68 14.85 16.30
CA GLN A 40 31.08 16.14 15.76
C GLN A 40 31.29 16.20 14.23
N GLN A 41 31.25 15.05 13.54
CA GLN A 41 31.45 14.98 12.07
C GLN A 41 30.22 14.50 11.29
N ASN A 42 29.08 14.13 11.96
CA ASN A 42 27.86 13.68 11.32
C ASN A 42 26.76 14.71 11.54
N PRO A 43 26.50 15.63 10.60
CA PRO A 43 25.53 16.69 10.80
C PRO A 43 24.13 16.15 10.93
N VAL A 44 23.42 16.62 11.96
CA VAL A 44 21.99 16.40 12.12
C VAL A 44 21.26 17.11 10.97
N LEU A 45 20.29 16.44 10.37
CA LEU A 45 19.47 17.02 9.32
C LEU A 45 18.63 18.17 9.92
N PRO A 46 18.52 19.31 9.26
CA PRO A 46 17.65 20.38 9.74
C PRO A 46 16.19 19.91 9.70
N ALA A 47 15.37 20.45 10.58
CA ALA A 47 13.92 20.31 10.42
C ALA A 47 13.42 21.14 9.23
N ASP A 48 12.31 20.74 8.64
CA ASP A 48 11.60 21.52 7.61
C ASP A 48 11.35 22.94 8.14
N PRO A 49 11.77 24.01 7.42
CA PRO A 49 11.54 25.39 7.85
C PRO A 49 10.06 25.75 8.05
N ALA A 50 9.15 25.04 7.36
CA ALA A 50 7.70 25.22 7.51
C ALA A 50 7.12 24.51 8.75
N LEU A 51 7.88 23.63 9.39
CA LEU A 51 7.49 22.89 10.57
C LEU A 51 7.77 23.71 11.83
N LYS A 52 6.74 24.02 12.60
CA LYS A 52 6.84 24.48 13.98
C LYS A 52 6.77 23.29 14.92
N THR A 53 7.84 23.01 15.63
CA THR A 53 7.89 21.91 16.60
C THR A 53 8.47 22.37 17.92
N GLY A 54 8.11 21.68 18.99
CA GLY A 54 8.64 21.96 20.31
C GLY A 54 8.26 20.88 21.33
N LYS A 55 8.78 21.04 22.54
CA LYS A 55 8.49 20.16 23.66
C LYS A 55 8.01 20.99 24.85
N LEU A 56 6.87 20.63 25.44
CA LEU A 56 6.32 21.28 26.61
C LEU A 56 7.10 20.88 27.87
N LYS A 57 6.92 21.65 28.97
CA LYS A 57 7.62 21.37 30.23
C LYS A 57 7.33 19.98 30.81
N ASN A 58 6.13 19.46 30.56
CA ASN A 58 5.73 18.12 30.96
C ASN A 58 6.18 17.01 30.00
N GLY A 59 6.99 17.37 28.98
CA GLY A 59 7.57 16.40 28.06
C GLY A 59 6.77 16.14 26.79
N LEU A 60 5.54 16.62 26.64
CA LEU A 60 4.74 16.46 25.43
C LEU A 60 5.40 17.17 24.24
N THR A 61 5.47 16.46 23.12
CA THR A 61 6.04 16.99 21.87
C THR A 61 4.90 17.46 20.96
N TYR A 62 5.09 18.55 20.21
CA TYR A 62 4.12 19.01 19.24
C TYR A 62 4.76 19.36 17.90
N TYR A 63 3.96 19.19 16.84
CA TYR A 63 4.27 19.50 15.45
C TYR A 63 3.13 20.28 14.85
N ILE A 64 3.38 21.43 14.26
CA ILE A 64 2.39 22.27 13.59
C ILE A 64 2.94 22.63 12.21
N HIS A 65 2.19 22.35 11.15
CA HIS A 65 2.59 22.66 9.79
C HIS A 65 1.43 23.30 9.04
N HIS A 66 1.62 24.56 8.61
CA HIS A 66 0.64 25.23 7.78
C HIS A 66 0.68 24.66 6.35
N ASN A 67 -0.42 24.10 5.87
CA ASN A 67 -0.56 23.55 4.51
C ASN A 67 -1.97 23.85 3.95
N LYS A 68 -2.04 24.16 2.65
CA LYS A 68 -3.30 24.54 1.98
C LYS A 68 -3.86 23.45 1.04
N THR A 69 -3.39 22.24 1.16
CA THR A 69 -3.85 21.15 0.29
C THR A 69 -4.37 19.97 1.11
N PRO A 70 -5.71 19.83 1.16
CA PRO A 70 -6.76 20.68 0.55
C PRO A 70 -6.97 22.00 1.32
N GLU A 71 -7.41 23.05 0.63
CA GLU A 71 -7.74 24.34 1.24
C GLU A 71 -8.85 24.22 2.28
N LYS A 72 -8.78 25.04 3.34
CA LYS A 72 -9.77 25.09 4.42
C LYS A 72 -9.99 23.76 5.13
N ARG A 73 -8.93 22.95 5.23
CA ARG A 73 -8.92 21.65 5.89
C ARG A 73 -7.68 21.49 6.76
N ALA A 74 -7.82 20.75 7.86
CA ALA A 74 -6.72 20.38 8.72
C ALA A 74 -6.86 18.95 9.26
N ASP A 75 -5.72 18.36 9.59
CA ASP A 75 -5.59 17.06 10.23
C ASP A 75 -5.06 17.26 11.66
N PHE A 76 -5.61 16.50 12.61
CA PHE A 76 -5.27 16.54 14.03
C PHE A 76 -4.94 15.11 14.48
N TYR A 77 -3.72 14.89 14.97
CA TYR A 77 -3.25 13.60 15.44
C TYR A 77 -2.71 13.69 16.87
N ILE A 78 -2.96 12.65 17.66
CA ILE A 78 -2.19 12.37 18.86
C ILE A 78 -1.57 10.97 18.74
N ALA A 79 -0.24 10.89 18.80
CA ALA A 79 0.52 9.66 18.77
C ALA A 79 1.01 9.33 20.19
N GLN A 80 0.83 8.06 20.58
CA GLN A 80 1.31 7.50 21.85
C GLN A 80 2.47 6.55 21.54
N LYS A 81 3.62 6.70 22.21
CA LYS A 81 4.72 5.71 22.18
C LYS A 81 4.43 4.49 23.05
N VAL A 82 3.22 4.01 23.04
CA VAL A 82 2.75 2.86 23.81
C VAL A 82 1.76 2.04 23.00
N GLY A 83 1.83 0.74 23.14
CA GLY A 83 0.96 -0.23 22.49
C GLY A 83 0.89 -1.53 23.31
N SER A 84 0.69 -2.66 22.67
CA SER A 84 0.56 -3.95 23.35
C SER A 84 1.84 -4.40 24.07
N MET A 85 3.02 -3.92 23.66
CA MET A 85 4.29 -4.23 24.35
C MET A 85 4.36 -3.70 25.78
N GLN A 86 3.55 -2.71 26.15
CA GLN A 86 3.48 -2.16 27.50
C GLN A 86 2.48 -2.87 28.41
N GLU A 87 1.71 -3.83 27.87
CA GLU A 87 0.77 -4.64 28.65
C GLU A 87 1.47 -5.64 29.57
N GLU A 88 0.86 -5.93 30.69
CA GLU A 88 1.13 -7.09 31.52
C GLU A 88 0.29 -8.28 31.04
N ASP A 89 0.55 -9.51 31.52
CA ASP A 89 -0.16 -10.71 31.04
C ASP A 89 -1.68 -10.62 31.26
N ALA A 90 -2.11 -10.06 32.39
CA ALA A 90 -3.52 -9.81 32.69
C ALA A 90 -4.16 -8.70 31.84
N GLN A 91 -3.37 -8.00 31.03
CA GLN A 91 -3.77 -6.87 30.22
C GLN A 91 -3.70 -7.16 28.70
N ALA A 92 -3.45 -8.39 28.30
CA ALA A 92 -3.28 -8.75 26.90
C ALA A 92 -4.51 -8.37 26.03
N GLY A 93 -4.37 -7.34 25.20
CA GLY A 93 -5.41 -6.73 24.37
C GLY A 93 -6.01 -5.44 24.93
N LEU A 94 -5.61 -4.99 26.11
CA LEU A 94 -6.20 -3.77 26.72
C LEU A 94 -5.67 -2.47 26.11
N ALA A 95 -4.51 -2.48 25.43
CA ALA A 95 -4.06 -1.35 24.64
C ALA A 95 -5.03 -1.04 23.49
N HIS A 96 -5.43 -2.08 22.77
CA HIS A 96 -6.42 -1.99 21.68
C HIS A 96 -7.83 -1.71 22.23
N PHE A 97 -8.21 -2.34 23.33
CA PHE A 97 -9.49 -2.05 23.99
C PHE A 97 -9.60 -0.58 24.43
N LEU A 98 -8.51 -0.02 24.93
CA LEU A 98 -8.44 1.41 25.32
C LEU A 98 -8.62 2.34 24.11
N GLU A 99 -8.09 1.94 22.96
CA GLU A 99 -8.32 2.66 21.71
C GLU A 99 -9.82 2.81 21.42
N HIS A 100 -10.59 1.72 21.49
CA HIS A 100 -12.04 1.75 21.32
C HIS A 100 -12.73 2.66 22.34
N MET A 101 -12.31 2.58 23.59
CA MET A 101 -12.90 3.37 24.67
C MET A 101 -12.69 4.87 24.52
N ALA A 102 -11.70 5.30 23.75
CA ALA A 102 -11.48 6.72 23.44
C ALA A 102 -12.66 7.34 22.66
N PHE A 103 -13.49 6.52 22.01
CA PHE A 103 -14.69 6.94 21.29
C PHE A 103 -15.99 6.78 22.10
N ASN A 104 -15.93 6.13 23.27
CA ASN A 104 -17.08 5.78 24.10
C ASN A 104 -17.26 6.70 25.35
N GLY A 105 -16.61 7.84 25.35
CA GLY A 105 -16.79 8.88 26.35
C GLY A 105 -15.52 9.39 26.98
N THR A 106 -15.42 10.70 26.99
CA THR A 106 -14.35 11.45 27.64
C THR A 106 -14.97 12.50 28.57
N ARG A 107 -14.14 13.14 29.39
CA ARG A 107 -14.61 14.11 30.39
C ARG A 107 -15.42 15.25 29.77
N ASN A 108 -14.96 15.84 28.66
CA ASN A 108 -15.64 16.95 28.03
C ASN A 108 -16.70 16.49 27.01
N PHE A 109 -16.65 15.23 26.61
CA PHE A 109 -17.56 14.61 25.63
C PHE A 109 -18.06 13.27 26.20
N PRO A 110 -19.00 13.26 27.16
CA PRO A 110 -19.50 12.01 27.74
C PRO A 110 -20.28 11.18 26.70
N GLY A 111 -20.17 9.87 26.79
CA GLY A 111 -20.84 8.95 25.89
C GLY A 111 -20.45 9.22 24.43
N LYS A 112 -21.42 9.39 23.55
CA LYS A 112 -21.22 9.59 22.10
C LYS A 112 -21.23 11.05 21.65
N THR A 113 -21.32 11.99 22.57
CA THR A 113 -21.44 13.42 22.23
C THR A 113 -20.28 13.96 21.39
N MET A 114 -19.10 13.34 21.48
CA MET A 114 -17.96 13.68 20.62
C MET A 114 -18.22 13.32 19.16
N LEU A 115 -18.64 12.08 18.91
CA LEU A 115 -18.93 11.60 17.56
C LEU A 115 -20.08 12.39 16.94
N ASP A 116 -21.18 12.57 17.66
CA ASP A 116 -22.34 13.37 17.23
C ASP A 116 -21.95 14.79 16.85
N TYR A 117 -21.14 15.45 17.70
CA TYR A 117 -20.68 16.80 17.45
C TYR A 117 -19.79 16.89 16.19
N LEU A 118 -18.83 15.98 16.04
CA LEU A 118 -17.91 15.96 14.92
C LEU A 118 -18.63 15.63 13.60
N GLU A 119 -19.53 14.64 13.61
CA GLU A 119 -20.31 14.25 12.44
C GLU A 119 -21.26 15.35 11.98
N ASN A 120 -21.92 16.05 12.90
CA ASN A 120 -22.74 17.22 12.60
C ASN A 120 -21.93 18.38 11.97
N ASN A 121 -20.61 18.39 12.15
CA ASN A 121 -19.69 19.34 11.53
C ASN A 121 -18.94 18.77 10.31
N GLY A 122 -19.38 17.63 9.78
CA GLY A 122 -18.83 17.02 8.54
C GLY A 122 -17.54 16.21 8.74
N VAL A 123 -17.23 15.79 9.97
CA VAL A 123 -16.09 14.93 10.32
C VAL A 123 -16.63 13.55 10.69
N LYS A 124 -16.62 12.61 9.73
CA LYS A 124 -17.33 11.34 9.82
C LYS A 124 -16.50 10.26 10.49
N PHE A 125 -17.11 9.48 11.41
CA PHE A 125 -16.50 8.30 12.02
C PHE A 125 -16.16 7.21 10.99
N GLY A 126 -15.05 6.51 11.18
CA GLY A 126 -14.54 5.50 10.28
C GLY A 126 -13.88 6.04 8.99
N THR A 127 -14.18 7.30 8.61
CA THR A 127 -13.59 7.96 7.43
C THR A 127 -12.59 9.04 7.83
N ASN A 128 -12.99 9.93 8.70
CA ASN A 128 -12.20 11.09 9.16
C ASN A 128 -11.73 10.93 10.60
N ILE A 129 -12.50 10.24 11.43
CA ILE A 129 -12.22 9.93 12.82
C ILE A 129 -11.83 8.47 12.88
N ASN A 130 -10.61 8.18 13.31
CA ASN A 130 -10.12 6.80 13.41
C ASN A 130 -8.93 6.72 14.36
N ALA A 131 -8.49 5.48 14.63
CA ALA A 131 -7.30 5.19 15.40
C ALA A 131 -6.69 3.86 14.97
N TYR A 132 -5.51 3.55 15.45
CA TYR A 132 -4.92 2.23 15.36
C TYR A 132 -3.99 1.97 16.54
N THR A 133 -3.93 0.71 16.96
CA THR A 133 -3.01 0.19 17.98
C THR A 133 -2.07 -0.83 17.35
N SER A 134 -0.77 -0.65 17.60
CA SER A 134 0.28 -1.57 17.20
C SER A 134 1.02 -2.10 18.45
N PHE A 135 2.12 -2.81 18.24
CA PHE A 135 2.95 -3.33 19.31
C PHE A 135 3.57 -2.21 20.18
N ASP A 136 4.07 -1.16 19.56
CA ASP A 136 4.85 -0.11 20.22
C ASP A 136 4.20 1.27 20.18
N GLU A 137 3.05 1.41 19.55
CA GLU A 137 2.37 2.71 19.38
C GLU A 137 0.86 2.58 19.28
N THR A 138 0.18 3.67 19.65
CA THR A 138 -1.25 3.90 19.40
C THR A 138 -1.42 5.31 18.88
N VAL A 139 -2.18 5.48 17.81
CA VAL A 139 -2.38 6.79 17.16
C VAL A 139 -3.87 7.03 16.94
N TYR A 140 -4.35 8.19 17.39
CA TYR A 140 -5.71 8.68 17.16
C TYR A 140 -5.67 9.88 16.24
N TYR A 141 -6.67 10.03 15.38
CA TYR A 141 -6.68 11.17 14.48
C TYR A 141 -8.07 11.62 14.03
N LEU A 142 -8.14 12.92 13.73
CA LEU A 142 -9.23 13.59 13.03
C LEU A 142 -8.64 14.13 11.72
N SER A 143 -9.09 13.66 10.59
CA SER A 143 -8.56 14.06 9.27
C SER A 143 -9.57 14.89 8.49
N ASN A 144 -9.05 15.75 7.61
CA ASN A 144 -9.85 16.53 6.68
C ASN A 144 -10.93 17.41 7.38
N VAL A 145 -10.63 17.90 8.58
CA VAL A 145 -11.52 18.76 9.40
C VAL A 145 -11.70 20.12 8.72
N PRO A 146 -12.95 20.66 8.57
CA PRO A 146 -13.18 22.02 8.08
C PRO A 146 -12.55 23.08 8.97
N THR A 147 -11.76 24.01 8.43
CA THR A 147 -11.10 25.09 9.18
C THR A 147 -11.87 26.41 9.18
N THR A 148 -13.04 26.45 8.56
CA THR A 148 -13.88 27.66 8.49
C THR A 148 -14.65 27.95 9.78
N ASN A 149 -14.68 27.03 10.72
CA ASN A 149 -15.35 27.15 12.03
C ASN A 149 -14.30 27.04 13.14
N GLN A 150 -13.98 28.16 13.79
CA GLN A 150 -12.98 28.19 14.87
C GLN A 150 -13.38 27.35 16.10
N ASN A 151 -14.69 27.29 16.42
CA ASN A 151 -15.15 26.45 17.52
C ASN A 151 -14.92 24.96 17.25
N LEU A 152 -15.02 24.53 15.98
CA LEU A 152 -14.71 23.14 15.61
C LEU A 152 -13.23 22.84 15.80
N LEU A 153 -12.33 23.75 15.39
CA LEU A 153 -10.90 23.57 15.58
C LEU A 153 -10.53 23.50 17.07
N ASP A 154 -11.13 24.35 17.89
CA ASP A 154 -10.92 24.35 19.34
C ASP A 154 -11.43 23.05 19.97
N SER A 155 -12.59 22.57 19.51
CA SER A 155 -13.13 21.27 19.93
C SER A 155 -12.25 20.09 19.52
N CYS A 156 -11.67 20.11 18.32
CA CYS A 156 -10.72 19.07 17.88
C CYS A 156 -9.47 19.02 18.77
N LEU A 157 -8.92 20.18 19.17
CA LEU A 157 -7.82 20.23 20.14
C LEU A 157 -8.24 19.71 21.52
N LEU A 158 -9.47 20.02 21.96
CA LEU A 158 -10.02 19.51 23.21
C LEU A 158 -10.23 17.99 23.15
N VAL A 159 -10.64 17.44 22.01
CA VAL A 159 -10.73 15.99 21.79
C VAL A 159 -9.34 15.35 21.94
N LEU A 160 -8.29 15.91 21.30
CA LEU A 160 -6.92 15.39 21.48
C LEU A 160 -6.48 15.46 22.95
N HIS A 161 -6.84 16.53 23.67
CA HIS A 161 -6.56 16.64 25.10
C HIS A 161 -7.24 15.53 25.89
N ASP A 162 -8.52 15.30 25.62
CA ASP A 162 -9.29 14.27 26.32
C ASP A 162 -8.76 12.87 26.01
N TRP A 163 -8.38 12.59 24.77
CA TRP A 163 -7.69 11.33 24.42
C TRP A 163 -6.33 11.17 25.12
N SER A 164 -5.67 12.28 25.41
CA SER A 164 -4.39 12.28 26.14
C SER A 164 -4.52 11.82 27.57
N CYS A 165 -5.55 12.27 28.31
CA CYS A 165 -5.59 12.09 29.77
C CYS A 165 -6.99 12.03 30.42
N GLU A 166 -8.09 12.13 29.65
CA GLU A 166 -9.44 12.27 30.22
C GLU A 166 -10.46 11.25 29.66
N ILE A 167 -10.01 10.05 29.21
CA ILE A 167 -10.88 8.94 28.82
C ILE A 167 -11.56 8.38 30.08
N LEU A 168 -12.90 8.25 30.09
CA LEU A 168 -13.65 7.92 31.30
C LEU A 168 -13.56 6.48 31.76
N LEU A 169 -13.56 5.51 30.85
CA LEU A 169 -13.53 4.06 31.14
C LEU A 169 -14.65 3.63 32.10
N GLU A 170 -15.89 4.00 31.79
CA GLU A 170 -17.06 3.63 32.56
C GLU A 170 -17.36 2.13 32.44
N ALA A 171 -17.74 1.46 33.53
CA ALA A 171 -17.88 0.00 33.57
C ALA A 171 -18.96 -0.50 32.59
N ASP A 172 -20.09 0.22 32.48
CA ASP A 172 -21.19 -0.16 31.57
C ASP A 172 -20.77 -0.06 30.09
N GLU A 173 -19.97 0.95 29.73
CA GLU A 173 -19.45 1.09 28.38
C GLU A 173 -18.34 0.06 28.08
N LEU A 174 -17.51 -0.27 29.06
CA LEU A 174 -16.54 -1.37 28.92
C LEU A 174 -17.25 -2.70 28.60
N ASP A 175 -18.34 -3.01 29.30
CA ASP A 175 -19.08 -4.26 29.10
C ASP A 175 -19.77 -4.34 27.73
N LYS A 176 -20.28 -3.22 27.21
CA LYS A 176 -20.82 -3.13 25.85
C LYS A 176 -19.72 -3.36 24.81
N GLU A 177 -18.58 -2.69 24.98
CA GLU A 177 -17.48 -2.74 24.02
C GLU A 177 -16.82 -4.13 23.90
N ARG A 178 -16.91 -4.99 24.96
CA ARG A 178 -16.47 -6.39 24.88
C ARG A 178 -17.15 -7.14 23.72
N GLY A 179 -18.42 -6.83 23.43
CA GLY A 179 -19.16 -7.40 22.31
C GLY A 179 -18.54 -7.01 20.98
N VAL A 180 -18.26 -5.73 20.78
CA VAL A 180 -17.66 -5.19 19.55
C VAL A 180 -16.27 -5.77 19.31
N ILE A 181 -15.40 -5.81 20.33
CA ILE A 181 -14.05 -6.38 20.24
C ILE A 181 -14.10 -7.90 19.89
N ARG A 182 -15.07 -8.65 20.48
CA ARG A 182 -15.23 -10.07 20.11
C ARG A 182 -15.62 -10.25 18.65
N GLU A 183 -16.53 -9.41 18.14
CA GLU A 183 -16.92 -9.48 16.72
C GLU A 183 -15.76 -9.04 15.81
N GLU A 184 -14.95 -8.09 16.21
CA GLU A 184 -13.72 -7.75 15.49
C GLU A 184 -12.73 -8.91 15.47
N TRP A 185 -12.48 -9.54 16.62
CA TRP A 185 -11.63 -10.72 16.71
C TRP A 185 -12.11 -11.85 15.80
N ARG A 186 -13.44 -12.08 15.77
CA ARG A 186 -14.09 -13.07 14.90
C ARG A 186 -13.92 -12.74 13.42
N THR A 187 -14.13 -11.49 13.05
CA THR A 187 -14.12 -11.02 11.65
C THR A 187 -12.70 -10.95 11.10
N ARG A 188 -11.74 -10.47 11.89
CA ARG A 188 -10.33 -10.37 11.51
C ARG A 188 -9.55 -11.66 11.65
N GLY A 189 -10.05 -12.65 12.39
CA GLY A 189 -9.40 -13.93 12.65
C GLY A 189 -9.29 -14.86 11.44
N GLY A 190 -8.95 -14.33 10.25
CA GLY A 190 -8.69 -15.11 9.03
C GLY A 190 -7.34 -15.84 9.07
N ALA A 191 -7.06 -16.62 8.03
CA ALA A 191 -5.85 -17.44 7.91
C ALA A 191 -4.55 -16.65 8.16
N GLN A 192 -4.45 -15.43 7.63
CA GLN A 192 -3.24 -14.59 7.80
C GLN A 192 -2.97 -14.24 9.27
N GLN A 193 -4.00 -13.91 10.04
CA GLN A 193 -3.85 -13.64 11.47
C GLN A 193 -3.43 -14.90 12.24
N ARG A 194 -4.10 -16.04 11.99
CA ARG A 194 -3.77 -17.31 12.64
C ARG A 194 -2.35 -17.78 12.30
N LEU A 195 -1.90 -17.59 11.05
CA LEU A 195 -0.51 -17.84 10.65
C LEU A 195 0.47 -16.94 11.42
N THR A 196 0.14 -15.66 11.57
CA THR A 196 0.95 -14.72 12.36
C THR A 196 1.03 -15.16 13.82
N GLU A 197 -0.09 -15.54 14.45
CA GLU A 197 -0.14 -16.06 15.83
C GLU A 197 0.70 -17.32 16.02
N LYS A 198 0.75 -18.22 15.00
CA LYS A 198 1.61 -19.41 15.02
C LYS A 198 3.10 -19.09 14.83
N LEU A 199 3.42 -18.04 14.07
CA LEU A 199 4.80 -17.63 13.79
C LEU A 199 5.45 -16.86 14.93
N LEU A 200 4.73 -15.91 15.56
CA LEU A 200 5.29 -15.01 16.56
C LEU A 200 6.09 -15.69 17.67
N PRO A 201 5.58 -16.77 18.33
CA PRO A 201 6.33 -17.45 19.39
C PRO A 201 7.65 -18.07 18.91
N GLN A 202 7.74 -18.39 17.63
CA GLN A 202 8.92 -19.01 17.01
C GLN A 202 9.92 -17.96 16.53
N LEU A 203 9.43 -16.90 15.83
CA LEU A 203 10.27 -15.81 15.32
C LEU A 203 10.88 -14.97 16.45
N PHE A 204 10.13 -14.76 17.51
CA PHE A 204 10.50 -13.89 18.64
C PHE A 204 10.81 -14.66 19.93
N ARG A 205 11.29 -15.89 19.81
CA ARG A 205 11.64 -16.72 20.96
C ARG A 205 12.59 -15.98 21.90
N GLY A 206 12.18 -15.83 23.15
CA GLY A 206 12.92 -15.09 24.17
C GLY A 206 12.73 -13.57 24.16
N SER A 207 11.83 -13.04 23.33
CA SER A 207 11.40 -11.66 23.35
C SER A 207 9.92 -11.55 23.71
N LYS A 208 9.53 -10.43 24.30
CA LYS A 208 8.12 -10.12 24.62
C LYS A 208 7.23 -9.99 23.37
N TYR A 209 7.78 -9.69 22.21
CA TYR A 209 7.04 -9.68 20.94
C TYR A 209 6.35 -11.02 20.63
N ALA A 210 6.86 -12.13 21.17
CA ALA A 210 6.28 -13.47 20.98
C ALA A 210 4.83 -13.61 21.46
N GLU A 211 4.40 -12.77 22.42
CA GLU A 211 3.17 -12.96 23.18
C GLU A 211 2.27 -11.71 23.25
N ARG A 212 2.53 -10.69 22.40
CA ARG A 212 1.86 -9.38 22.55
C ARG A 212 1.17 -8.90 21.27
N MET A 213 0.42 -9.82 20.62
CA MET A 213 -0.49 -9.39 19.54
C MET A 213 -1.43 -8.30 20.04
N PRO A 214 -1.60 -7.18 19.30
CA PRO A 214 -2.46 -6.08 19.74
C PRO A 214 -3.92 -6.47 19.98
N ILE A 215 -4.47 -7.39 19.18
CA ILE A 215 -5.83 -7.93 19.39
C ILE A 215 -5.99 -8.65 20.73
N GLY A 216 -4.90 -9.13 21.29
CA GLY A 216 -4.81 -9.72 22.62
C GLY A 216 -5.41 -11.10 22.78
N SER A 217 -5.76 -11.42 24.02
CA SER A 217 -6.36 -12.70 24.41
C SER A 217 -7.87 -12.55 24.60
N ILE A 218 -8.64 -13.39 23.92
CA ILE A 218 -10.10 -13.41 24.06
C ILE A 218 -10.55 -13.70 25.50
N ASP A 219 -9.79 -14.50 26.24
CA ASP A 219 -10.07 -14.79 27.65
C ASP A 219 -9.87 -13.54 28.52
N VAL A 220 -8.82 -12.75 28.27
CA VAL A 220 -8.60 -11.47 28.95
C VAL A 220 -9.72 -10.50 28.60
N ILE A 221 -10.02 -10.32 27.31
CA ILE A 221 -11.08 -9.41 26.83
C ILE A 221 -12.42 -9.74 27.47
N ASN A 222 -12.78 -11.01 27.65
CA ASN A 222 -14.03 -11.41 28.25
C ASN A 222 -14.08 -11.19 29.77
N ASN A 223 -12.94 -11.25 30.46
CA ASN A 223 -12.92 -11.41 31.93
C ASN A 223 -12.14 -10.32 32.68
N PHE A 224 -11.42 -9.41 32.00
CA PHE A 224 -10.65 -8.36 32.71
C PHE A 224 -11.56 -7.47 33.56
N LYS A 225 -11.00 -7.01 34.70
CA LYS A 225 -11.70 -6.07 35.56
C LYS A 225 -11.42 -4.62 35.14
N PRO A 226 -12.37 -3.68 35.29
CA PRO A 226 -12.16 -2.28 34.93
C PRO A 226 -10.89 -1.64 35.48
N GLU A 227 -10.40 -2.14 36.64
CA GLU A 227 -9.18 -1.67 37.25
C GLU A 227 -7.92 -1.96 36.44
N GLU A 228 -7.92 -3.05 35.65
CA GLU A 228 -6.77 -3.45 34.81
C GLU A 228 -6.56 -2.47 33.65
N ILE A 229 -7.60 -2.10 32.92
CA ILE A 229 -7.49 -1.12 31.86
C ILE A 229 -7.23 0.29 32.40
N ARG A 230 -7.82 0.65 33.54
CA ARG A 230 -7.52 1.92 34.23
C ARG A 230 -6.07 1.98 34.72
N ALA A 231 -5.50 0.85 35.16
CA ALA A 231 -4.09 0.77 35.56
C ALA A 231 -3.17 0.99 34.36
N TYR A 232 -3.45 0.33 33.22
CA TYR A 232 -2.72 0.53 31.97
C TYR A 232 -2.78 1.99 31.52
N TYR A 233 -3.98 2.58 31.47
CA TYR A 233 -4.19 3.96 31.05
C TYR A 233 -3.41 4.94 31.91
N ARG A 234 -3.55 4.92 33.23
CA ARG A 234 -2.82 5.81 34.17
C ARG A 234 -1.32 5.65 34.12
N LYS A 235 -0.81 4.43 33.86
CA LYS A 235 0.63 4.14 33.80
C LYS A 235 1.26 4.68 32.52
N TRP A 236 0.57 4.60 31.39
CA TRP A 236 1.16 4.76 30.09
C TRP A 236 0.69 5.97 29.29
N TYR A 237 -0.55 6.48 29.49
CA TYR A 237 -1.04 7.68 28.79
C TYR A 237 -0.60 8.93 29.54
N ARG A 238 0.58 9.40 29.17
CA ARG A 238 1.24 10.53 29.86
C ARG A 238 2.02 11.40 28.87
N PRO A 239 2.20 12.70 29.16
CA PRO A 239 2.71 13.69 28.20
C PRO A 239 4.07 13.36 27.59
N ASP A 240 5.00 12.78 28.38
CA ASP A 240 6.37 12.47 27.90
C ASP A 240 6.41 11.34 26.84
N LEU A 241 5.31 10.61 26.65
CA LEU A 241 5.15 9.56 25.64
C LEU A 241 4.20 9.98 24.51
N GLN A 242 3.75 11.24 24.48
CA GLN A 242 2.74 11.75 23.56
C GLN A 242 3.27 12.80 22.60
N GLY A 243 2.80 12.74 21.36
CA GLY A 243 3.04 13.75 20.32
C GLY A 243 1.74 14.25 19.72
N ILE A 244 1.59 15.58 19.66
CA ILE A 244 0.48 16.26 18.98
C ILE A 244 0.93 16.72 17.63
N ILE A 245 0.19 16.36 16.57
CA ILE A 245 0.52 16.74 15.20
C ILE A 245 -0.69 17.44 14.59
N ILE A 246 -0.51 18.70 14.14
CA ILE A 246 -1.53 19.49 13.47
C ILE A 246 -0.98 19.92 12.11
N VAL A 247 -1.66 19.53 11.04
CA VAL A 247 -1.26 19.89 9.68
C VAL A 247 -2.48 20.41 8.91
N GLY A 248 -2.36 21.58 8.32
CA GLY A 248 -3.44 22.09 7.46
C GLY A 248 -3.52 23.61 7.41
N ASP A 249 -4.66 24.12 6.95
CA ASP A 249 -4.93 25.54 6.81
C ASP A 249 -5.29 26.16 8.16
N VAL A 250 -4.29 26.26 9.03
CA VAL A 250 -4.39 26.76 10.41
C VAL A 250 -3.39 27.89 10.67
N ASP A 251 -3.70 28.77 11.62
CA ASP A 251 -2.74 29.75 12.16
C ASP A 251 -1.78 29.04 13.13
N VAL A 252 -0.50 29.01 12.77
CA VAL A 252 0.55 28.27 13.50
C VAL A 252 0.73 28.81 14.92
N GLU A 253 0.83 30.12 15.08
CA GLU A 253 1.11 30.75 16.38
C GLU A 253 -0.10 30.65 17.33
N ALA A 254 -1.31 30.86 16.80
CA ALA A 254 -2.54 30.67 17.57
C ALA A 254 -2.72 29.21 17.99
N THR A 255 -2.41 28.25 17.10
CA THR A 255 -2.49 26.80 17.38
C THR A 255 -1.46 26.40 18.43
N GLU A 256 -0.20 26.87 18.32
CA GLU A 256 0.83 26.63 19.32
C GLU A 256 0.41 27.12 20.71
N LYS A 257 -0.13 28.35 20.77
CA LYS A 257 -0.61 28.90 22.03
C LYS A 257 -1.69 28.02 22.65
N LYS A 258 -2.68 27.58 21.87
CA LYS A 258 -3.76 26.70 22.35
C LYS A 258 -3.23 25.33 22.82
N ILE A 259 -2.26 24.75 22.11
CA ILE A 259 -1.61 23.51 22.57
C ILE A 259 -0.96 23.73 23.93
N LYS A 260 -0.21 24.82 24.11
CA LYS A 260 0.41 25.16 25.40
C LYS A 260 -0.66 25.35 26.51
N ASP A 261 -1.70 26.12 26.22
CA ASP A 261 -2.75 26.41 27.19
C ASP A 261 -3.50 25.13 27.64
N LEU A 262 -3.74 24.17 26.74
CA LEU A 262 -4.46 22.93 27.03
C LEU A 262 -3.58 21.84 27.65
N PHE A 263 -2.39 21.61 27.12
CA PHE A 263 -1.60 20.41 27.43
C PHE A 263 -0.49 20.62 28.45
N GLU A 264 0.00 21.84 28.68
CA GLU A 264 1.12 22.09 29.60
C GLU A 264 0.76 21.82 31.07
N SER A 265 -0.54 21.87 31.41
CA SER A 265 -1.06 21.62 32.77
C SER A 265 -1.24 20.13 33.09
N ILE A 266 -1.17 19.23 32.09
CA ILE A 266 -1.28 17.78 32.32
C ILE A 266 -0.13 17.34 33.22
N PRO A 267 -0.42 16.71 34.37
CA PRO A 267 0.60 16.33 35.32
C PRO A 267 1.48 15.19 34.77
N LEU A 268 2.75 15.21 35.14
CA LEU A 268 3.68 14.13 34.89
C LEU A 268 4.26 13.65 36.21
N ASP A 269 4.04 12.37 36.54
CA ASP A 269 4.58 11.75 37.75
C ASP A 269 6.11 11.63 37.66
N GLU A 270 6.82 12.05 38.67
CA GLU A 270 8.29 11.94 38.76
C GLU A 270 8.75 10.49 38.91
N GLU A 271 7.98 9.66 39.60
CA GLU A 271 8.26 8.22 39.86
C GLU A 271 7.65 7.28 38.80
N ARG A 272 7.33 7.83 37.61
CA ARG A 272 6.72 7.07 36.52
C ARG A 272 7.54 5.90 36.02
N ALA A 273 6.85 4.83 35.60
CA ALA A 273 7.49 3.67 34.99
C ALA A 273 8.29 4.08 33.72
N GLN A 274 9.47 3.51 33.57
CA GLN A 274 10.24 3.69 32.33
C GLN A 274 9.61 2.89 31.19
N ARG A 275 9.52 3.49 30.02
CA ARG A 275 9.11 2.80 28.80
C ARG A 275 10.28 1.95 28.31
N THR A 276 10.11 0.64 28.33
CA THR A 276 11.13 -0.34 27.94
C THR A 276 10.94 -0.74 26.48
N TYR A 277 12.03 -0.78 25.71
CA TYR A 277 12.11 -1.40 24.40
C TYR A 277 12.65 -2.82 24.58
N TYR A 278 11.84 -3.81 24.20
CA TYR A 278 12.17 -5.22 24.42
C TYR A 278 13.04 -5.73 23.28
N PRO A 279 14.24 -6.28 23.58
CA PRO A 279 15.15 -6.75 22.54
C PRO A 279 14.64 -8.03 21.87
N VAL A 280 15.06 -8.23 20.63
CA VAL A 280 14.93 -9.50 19.92
C VAL A 280 16.31 -10.19 19.97
N PRO A 281 16.43 -11.40 20.55
CA PRO A 281 17.70 -12.10 20.65
C PRO A 281 18.31 -12.44 19.27
N ASP A 282 19.63 -12.44 19.21
CA ASP A 282 20.39 -12.96 18.10
C ASP A 282 20.38 -14.50 18.09
N ASN A 283 20.64 -15.10 16.92
CA ASN A 283 20.87 -16.52 16.76
C ASN A 283 22.17 -16.79 16.01
N GLU A 284 23.00 -17.69 16.56
CA GLU A 284 24.26 -18.11 15.94
C GLU A 284 23.99 -19.04 14.74
N GLU A 285 23.12 -20.03 14.94
CA GLU A 285 22.72 -20.97 13.89
C GLU A 285 21.44 -20.51 13.19
N PRO A 286 21.28 -20.76 11.90
CA PRO A 286 20.04 -20.50 11.19
C PRO A 286 18.84 -21.23 11.81
N VAL A 287 17.69 -20.56 11.82
CA VAL A 287 16.43 -21.10 12.36
C VAL A 287 15.42 -21.22 11.22
N ALA A 288 14.75 -22.37 11.12
CA ALA A 288 13.61 -22.54 10.24
C ALA A 288 12.32 -22.73 11.04
N VAL A 289 11.25 -22.10 10.59
CA VAL A 289 9.91 -22.18 11.19
C VAL A 289 8.87 -22.40 10.10
N LEU A 290 7.84 -23.20 10.42
CA LEU A 290 6.73 -23.50 9.53
C LEU A 290 5.40 -23.22 10.23
N ALA A 291 4.51 -22.51 9.57
CA ALA A 291 3.13 -22.33 9.99
C ALA A 291 2.18 -22.60 8.83
N THR A 292 1.16 -23.41 9.07
CA THR A 292 0.14 -23.76 8.07
C THR A 292 -1.26 -23.45 8.58
N ASP A 293 -2.19 -23.20 7.64
CA ASP A 293 -3.59 -22.95 7.94
C ASP A 293 -4.48 -23.49 6.82
N LYS A 294 -5.62 -24.09 7.14
CA LYS A 294 -6.53 -24.71 6.16
C LYS A 294 -7.14 -23.72 5.18
N GLU A 295 -7.27 -22.46 5.58
CA GLU A 295 -7.85 -21.40 4.75
C GLU A 295 -6.79 -20.51 4.09
N ALA A 296 -5.49 -20.83 4.25
CA ALA A 296 -4.41 -20.09 3.59
C ALA A 296 -4.46 -20.28 2.07
N GLN A 297 -4.35 -19.16 1.34
CA GLN A 297 -4.49 -19.13 -0.12
C GLN A 297 -3.15 -19.18 -0.87
N SER A 298 -2.04 -19.01 -0.17
CA SER A 298 -0.71 -18.95 -0.77
C SER A 298 0.36 -19.51 0.13
N THR A 299 1.39 -20.06 -0.50
CA THR A 299 2.62 -20.43 0.20
C THR A 299 3.62 -19.30 0.06
N SER A 300 4.15 -18.83 1.20
CA SER A 300 5.17 -17.77 1.25
C SER A 300 6.41 -18.26 1.97
N ILE A 301 7.56 -17.86 1.46
CA ILE A 301 8.88 -18.09 2.02
C ILE A 301 9.45 -16.74 2.41
N LEU A 302 9.84 -16.56 3.67
CA LEU A 302 10.41 -15.34 4.21
C LEU A 302 11.81 -15.67 4.75
N LEU A 303 12.82 -15.11 4.13
CA LEU A 303 14.22 -15.28 4.53
C LEU A 303 14.73 -13.98 5.11
N TYR A 304 15.04 -14.00 6.40
CA TYR A 304 15.50 -12.83 7.16
C TYR A 304 16.98 -12.94 7.48
N TYR A 305 17.69 -11.85 7.31
CA TYR A 305 19.04 -11.61 7.81
C TYR A 305 18.96 -10.48 8.84
N LYS A 306 18.77 -10.84 10.13
CA LYS A 306 18.58 -9.87 11.21
C LYS A 306 19.84 -9.06 11.46
N HIS A 307 19.67 -7.78 11.73
CA HIS A 307 20.71 -6.87 12.19
C HIS A 307 20.13 -5.84 13.15
N ASP A 308 21.00 -5.10 13.83
CA ASP A 308 20.54 -4.06 14.72
C ASP A 308 20.04 -2.85 13.92
N PRO A 309 18.95 -2.20 14.36
CA PRO A 309 18.48 -0.99 13.74
C PRO A 309 19.49 0.14 13.93
N LEU A 310 19.48 1.13 13.04
CA LEU A 310 20.26 2.34 13.24
C LEU A 310 19.89 2.96 14.59
N PRO A 311 20.91 3.35 15.43
CA PRO A 311 20.64 4.09 16.65
C PRO A 311 19.79 5.34 16.39
N PHE A 312 18.87 5.64 17.31
CA PHE A 312 17.93 6.76 17.15
C PHE A 312 18.66 8.10 16.84
N GLU A 313 19.82 8.32 17.48
CA GLU A 313 20.64 9.51 17.30
C GLU A 313 21.26 9.61 15.89
N ILE A 314 21.38 8.50 15.19
CA ILE A 314 21.94 8.44 13.83
C ILE A 314 20.86 8.58 12.76
N ARG A 315 19.65 8.11 13.02
CA ARG A 315 18.53 8.11 12.04
C ARG A 315 18.29 9.52 11.48
N ASN A 316 18.32 10.54 12.32
CA ASN A 316 18.09 11.94 11.92
C ASN A 316 19.38 12.67 11.56
N THR A 317 20.33 12.00 10.92
CA THR A 317 21.58 12.58 10.46
C THR A 317 21.79 12.31 8.97
N GLN A 318 22.77 13.01 8.38
CA GLN A 318 23.14 12.79 7.00
C GLN A 318 23.60 11.34 6.75
N ALA A 319 24.34 10.73 7.68
CA ALA A 319 24.76 9.33 7.57
C ALA A 319 23.57 8.36 7.59
N GLY A 320 22.57 8.57 8.46
CA GLY A 320 21.34 7.79 8.48
C GLY A 320 20.56 7.90 7.17
N TYR A 321 20.48 9.11 6.61
CA TYR A 321 19.84 9.33 5.31
C TYR A 321 20.55 8.59 4.16
N ILE A 322 21.90 8.63 4.15
CA ILE A 322 22.72 7.92 3.16
C ILE A 322 22.54 6.40 3.31
N GLN A 323 22.48 5.88 4.53
CA GLN A 323 22.25 4.45 4.76
C GLN A 323 20.90 4.02 4.20
N ASN A 324 19.83 4.78 4.44
CA ASN A 324 18.52 4.51 3.86
C ASN A 324 18.51 4.56 2.32
N TYR A 325 19.26 5.50 1.73
CA TYR A 325 19.47 5.54 0.28
C TYR A 325 20.13 4.26 -0.22
N ILE A 326 21.18 3.78 0.44
CA ILE A 326 21.92 2.57 0.06
C ILE A 326 21.03 1.33 0.09
N THR A 327 20.27 1.11 1.17
CA THR A 327 19.39 -0.04 1.28
C THR A 327 18.20 0.05 0.30
N THR A 328 17.72 1.27 0.01
CA THR A 328 16.67 1.50 -0.99
C THR A 328 17.13 1.14 -2.40
N VAL A 329 18.30 1.61 -2.85
CA VAL A 329 18.82 1.26 -4.19
C VAL A 329 19.14 -0.23 -4.29
N ALA A 330 19.68 -0.84 -3.24
CA ALA A 330 19.94 -2.29 -3.20
C ALA A 330 18.65 -3.10 -3.34
N SER A 331 17.59 -2.70 -2.63
CA SER A 331 16.26 -3.31 -2.75
C SER A 331 15.71 -3.19 -4.17
N MET A 332 15.85 -2.03 -4.81
CA MET A 332 15.38 -1.82 -6.19
C MET A 332 16.11 -2.74 -7.19
N MET A 333 17.42 -2.85 -7.07
CA MET A 333 18.22 -3.71 -7.95
C MET A 333 17.89 -5.19 -7.75
N MET A 334 17.76 -5.64 -6.50
CA MET A 334 17.37 -7.02 -6.20
C MET A 334 15.97 -7.34 -6.73
N ASN A 335 15.03 -6.41 -6.59
CA ASN A 335 13.65 -6.57 -7.06
C ASN A 335 13.55 -6.58 -8.59
N GLU A 336 14.44 -5.90 -9.29
CA GLU A 336 14.55 -5.99 -10.74
C GLU A 336 14.97 -7.40 -11.17
N ARG A 337 16.00 -7.99 -10.53
CA ARG A 337 16.43 -9.37 -10.80
C ARG A 337 15.32 -10.39 -10.51
N PHE A 338 14.63 -10.28 -9.38
CA PHE A 338 13.53 -11.19 -9.05
C PHE A 338 12.38 -11.10 -10.04
N ARG A 339 12.06 -9.91 -10.53
CA ARG A 339 11.05 -9.72 -11.58
C ARG A 339 11.46 -10.42 -12.88
N ASP A 340 12.71 -10.28 -13.31
CA ASP A 340 13.23 -10.94 -14.50
C ASP A 340 13.15 -12.47 -14.38
N ILE A 341 13.48 -13.03 -13.22
CA ILE A 341 13.37 -14.46 -12.93
C ILE A 341 11.90 -14.92 -12.98
N SER A 342 10.97 -14.15 -12.40
CA SER A 342 9.55 -14.51 -12.33
C SER A 342 8.84 -14.53 -13.68
N GLN A 343 9.40 -13.90 -14.71
CA GLN A 343 8.82 -13.86 -16.05
C GLN A 343 9.32 -15.02 -16.95
N LYS A 344 10.27 -15.82 -16.48
CA LYS A 344 10.78 -16.97 -17.25
C LYS A 344 9.81 -18.14 -17.20
N PRO A 345 9.74 -18.97 -18.26
CA PRO A 345 9.09 -20.27 -18.19
C PRO A 345 9.66 -21.08 -17.02
N ASP A 346 8.82 -21.85 -16.35
CA ASP A 346 9.23 -22.66 -15.19
C ASP A 346 9.89 -21.85 -14.05
N ALA A 347 9.50 -20.59 -13.89
CA ALA A 347 9.96 -19.75 -12.79
C ALA A 347 9.89 -20.51 -11.46
N PRO A 348 10.94 -20.46 -10.63
CA PRO A 348 10.99 -21.22 -9.38
C PRO A 348 10.02 -20.67 -8.31
N PHE A 349 9.56 -19.44 -8.47
CA PHE A 349 8.62 -18.76 -7.58
C PHE A 349 7.58 -17.96 -8.38
N THR A 350 6.45 -17.69 -7.79
CA THR A 350 5.38 -16.89 -8.41
C THR A 350 5.70 -15.41 -8.39
N SER A 351 6.36 -14.96 -7.34
CA SER A 351 6.88 -13.59 -7.15
C SER A 351 7.99 -13.63 -6.11
N ALA A 352 8.92 -12.67 -6.16
CA ALA A 352 9.85 -12.44 -5.06
C ALA A 352 10.22 -10.97 -4.97
N PHE A 353 10.55 -10.50 -3.77
CA PHE A 353 11.04 -9.16 -3.50
C PHE A 353 11.91 -9.12 -2.25
N ALA A 354 12.76 -8.11 -2.17
CA ALA A 354 13.63 -7.86 -1.03
C ALA A 354 13.52 -6.42 -0.54
N TYR A 355 13.73 -6.22 0.75
CA TYR A 355 13.75 -4.91 1.41
C TYR A 355 14.53 -4.98 2.72
N ASP A 356 14.90 -3.82 3.23
CA ASP A 356 15.51 -3.63 4.54
C ASP A 356 14.56 -2.81 5.41
N ASP A 357 14.07 -3.38 6.50
CA ASP A 357 13.12 -2.76 7.42
C ASP A 357 13.08 -3.56 8.74
N ASN A 358 12.17 -3.20 9.63
CA ASN A 358 11.94 -3.91 10.87
C ASN A 358 11.83 -5.43 10.67
N TYR A 359 12.51 -6.21 11.51
CA TYR A 359 12.35 -7.66 11.54
C TYR A 359 10.92 -8.01 11.91
N PHE A 360 10.14 -8.38 10.91
CA PHE A 360 8.72 -8.67 10.95
C PHE A 360 7.88 -7.51 11.52
N ILE A 361 7.92 -7.27 12.83
CA ILE A 361 7.15 -6.24 13.55
C ILE A 361 7.96 -5.48 14.61
N ALA A 362 9.19 -5.90 14.87
CA ALA A 362 9.94 -5.41 16.01
C ALA A 362 10.71 -4.13 15.71
N LYS A 363 10.43 -3.05 16.43
CA LYS A 363 11.20 -1.78 16.33
C LYS A 363 12.63 -1.87 16.87
N THR A 364 12.97 -2.97 17.55
CA THR A 364 14.27 -3.21 18.21
C THR A 364 15.19 -4.11 17.40
N LYS A 365 14.76 -4.57 16.24
CA LYS A 365 15.53 -5.40 15.34
C LYS A 365 15.09 -5.14 13.91
N ASP A 366 16.05 -4.89 13.01
CA ASP A 366 15.83 -4.80 11.58
C ASP A 366 16.26 -6.10 10.88
N ALA A 367 15.89 -6.25 9.62
CA ALA A 367 16.34 -7.36 8.79
C ALA A 367 16.37 -6.97 7.31
N TRP A 368 17.43 -7.38 6.64
CA TRP A 368 17.34 -7.59 5.20
C TRP A 368 16.45 -8.81 4.94
N THR A 369 15.32 -8.58 4.31
CA THR A 369 14.27 -9.60 4.14
C THR A 369 14.08 -9.92 2.67
N VAL A 370 14.03 -11.21 2.34
CA VAL A 370 13.65 -11.71 1.01
C VAL A 370 12.36 -12.50 1.16
N VAL A 371 11.34 -12.11 0.42
CA VAL A 371 10.02 -12.77 0.41
C VAL A 371 9.79 -13.40 -0.96
N ALA A 372 9.32 -14.65 -0.99
CA ALA A 372 8.92 -15.31 -2.22
C ALA A 372 7.57 -16.01 -2.06
N GLY A 373 6.69 -15.84 -3.05
CA GLY A 373 5.51 -16.67 -3.22
C GLY A 373 5.86 -17.93 -4.00
N SER A 374 5.35 -19.08 -3.60
CA SER A 374 5.68 -20.38 -4.23
C SER A 374 4.43 -21.19 -4.55
N ALA A 375 4.53 -22.03 -5.58
CA ALA A 375 3.64 -23.17 -5.71
C ALA A 375 3.94 -24.17 -4.58
N GLU A 376 2.93 -24.91 -4.16
CA GLU A 376 3.01 -25.86 -3.03
C GLU A 376 4.06 -26.96 -3.26
N ASP A 377 4.23 -27.42 -4.50
CA ASP A 377 5.18 -28.45 -4.93
C ASP A 377 6.59 -27.89 -5.26
N LYS A 378 6.76 -26.55 -5.28
CA LYS A 378 8.02 -25.89 -5.70
C LYS A 378 8.75 -25.18 -4.57
N ILE A 379 8.37 -25.37 -3.30
CA ILE A 379 8.95 -24.67 -2.13
C ILE A 379 10.47 -24.77 -2.11
N LYS A 380 11.03 -25.97 -2.32
CA LYS A 380 12.48 -26.21 -2.32
C LYS A 380 13.18 -25.44 -3.46
N ASN A 381 12.55 -25.41 -4.64
CA ASN A 381 13.08 -24.67 -5.79
C ASN A 381 13.04 -23.16 -5.57
N ALA A 382 11.94 -22.67 -5.03
CA ALA A 382 11.79 -21.25 -4.70
C ALA A 382 12.82 -20.81 -3.64
N LEU A 383 12.96 -21.59 -2.56
CA LEU A 383 13.97 -21.31 -1.52
C LEU A 383 15.39 -21.30 -2.11
N ARG A 384 15.74 -22.30 -2.90
CA ARG A 384 17.06 -22.36 -3.55
C ARG A 384 17.28 -21.16 -4.44
N ALA A 385 16.28 -20.75 -5.23
CA ALA A 385 16.41 -19.64 -6.16
C ALA A 385 16.63 -18.29 -5.45
N ILE A 386 15.85 -17.98 -4.41
CA ILE A 386 16.05 -16.73 -3.65
C ILE A 386 17.36 -16.75 -2.86
N ALA A 387 17.75 -17.90 -2.31
CA ALA A 387 19.03 -18.06 -1.62
C ALA A 387 20.21 -17.91 -2.60
N THR A 388 20.13 -18.51 -3.81
CA THR A 388 21.17 -18.36 -4.84
C THR A 388 21.33 -16.91 -5.29
N GLU A 389 20.22 -16.18 -5.51
CA GLU A 389 20.31 -14.79 -5.95
C GLU A 389 20.84 -13.88 -4.83
N THR A 390 20.46 -14.16 -3.58
CA THR A 390 21.03 -13.48 -2.41
C THR A 390 22.52 -13.76 -2.28
N GLU A 391 22.96 -15.01 -2.46
CA GLU A 391 24.38 -15.38 -2.44
C GLU A 391 25.15 -14.77 -3.62
N ARG A 392 24.53 -14.68 -4.82
CA ARG A 392 25.11 -13.97 -5.96
C ARG A 392 25.43 -12.51 -5.64
N VAL A 393 24.52 -11.81 -4.98
CA VAL A 393 24.75 -10.43 -4.52
C VAL A 393 25.83 -10.39 -3.45
N LYS A 394 25.88 -11.38 -2.54
CA LYS A 394 26.92 -11.46 -1.52
C LYS A 394 28.31 -11.66 -2.13
N GLN A 395 28.45 -12.54 -3.13
CA GLN A 395 29.74 -12.86 -3.77
C GLN A 395 30.19 -11.79 -4.76
N HIS A 396 29.28 -11.24 -5.56
CA HIS A 396 29.62 -10.42 -6.74
C HIS A 396 29.06 -9.01 -6.68
N GLY A 397 28.07 -8.72 -5.83
CA GLY A 397 27.38 -7.44 -5.77
C GLY A 397 26.43 -7.19 -6.96
N PHE A 398 26.05 -5.96 -7.11
CA PHE A 398 25.29 -5.41 -8.23
C PHE A 398 26.23 -4.80 -9.27
N THR A 399 25.77 -4.75 -10.51
CA THR A 399 26.52 -4.14 -11.61
C THR A 399 26.38 -2.60 -11.61
N ALA A 400 27.30 -1.90 -12.26
CA ALA A 400 27.23 -0.46 -12.41
C ALA A 400 25.97 -0.01 -13.15
N SER A 401 25.51 -0.77 -14.16
CA SER A 401 24.32 -0.44 -14.94
C SER A 401 23.01 -0.62 -14.14
N GLU A 402 22.89 -1.66 -13.30
CA GLU A 402 21.78 -1.81 -12.36
C GLU A 402 21.71 -0.59 -11.41
N TYR A 403 22.87 -0.22 -10.85
CA TYR A 403 22.95 0.91 -9.93
C TYR A 403 22.63 2.23 -10.61
N ASP A 404 23.12 2.48 -11.82
CA ASP A 404 22.82 3.72 -12.55
C ASP A 404 21.32 3.89 -12.82
N ARG A 405 20.62 2.80 -13.15
CA ARG A 405 19.16 2.82 -13.32
C ARG A 405 18.44 3.10 -11.99
N ALA A 406 18.78 2.38 -10.93
CA ALA A 406 18.17 2.57 -9.61
C ALA A 406 18.39 3.99 -9.08
N ARG A 407 19.64 4.50 -9.16
CA ARG A 407 19.98 5.87 -8.81
C ARG A 407 19.20 6.90 -9.63
N THR A 408 19.12 6.71 -10.94
CA THR A 408 18.39 7.60 -11.84
C THR A 408 16.90 7.64 -11.50
N ASN A 409 16.29 6.50 -11.18
CA ASN A 409 14.89 6.42 -10.77
C ASN A 409 14.63 7.15 -9.44
N ILE A 410 15.52 7.00 -8.46
CA ILE A 410 15.40 7.71 -7.17
C ILE A 410 15.54 9.22 -7.36
N LEU A 411 16.54 9.67 -8.13
CA LEU A 411 16.74 11.10 -8.42
C LEU A 411 15.54 11.69 -9.14
N ASN A 412 14.98 10.98 -10.12
CA ASN A 412 13.78 11.40 -10.82
C ASN A 412 12.54 11.46 -9.90
N GLY A 413 12.39 10.50 -9.01
CA GLY A 413 11.33 10.52 -7.99
C GLY A 413 11.45 11.72 -7.04
N ALA A 414 12.66 12.02 -6.60
CA ALA A 414 12.94 13.19 -5.75
C ALA A 414 12.71 14.52 -6.49
N GLU A 415 13.07 14.62 -7.77
CA GLU A 415 12.78 15.78 -8.62
C GLU A 415 11.25 16.00 -8.77
N ASN A 416 10.51 14.94 -9.02
CA ASN A 416 9.05 15.02 -9.11
C ASN A 416 8.41 15.45 -7.78
N ALA A 417 8.89 14.91 -6.64
CA ALA A 417 8.45 15.35 -5.32
C ALA A 417 8.76 16.84 -5.08
N TYR A 418 9.94 17.29 -5.48
CA TYR A 418 10.33 18.69 -5.38
C TYR A 418 9.48 19.60 -6.26
N ASN A 419 9.23 19.23 -7.51
CA ASN A 419 8.39 20.00 -8.43
C ASN A 419 6.95 20.14 -7.92
N ASN A 420 6.44 19.14 -7.21
CA ASN A 420 5.08 19.12 -6.65
C ASN A 420 5.04 19.43 -5.13
N ARG A 421 6.10 19.98 -4.52
CA ARG A 421 6.19 20.16 -3.06
C ARG A 421 5.10 21.01 -2.46
N ASP A 422 4.66 22.05 -3.19
CA ASP A 422 3.62 22.98 -2.73
C ASP A 422 2.20 22.41 -2.90
N LYS A 423 2.08 21.21 -3.47
CA LYS A 423 0.82 20.48 -3.74
C LYS A 423 0.69 19.19 -2.92
N GLN A 424 1.53 19.01 -1.89
CA GLN A 424 1.42 17.86 -1.00
C GLN A 424 0.20 17.97 -0.10
N LYS A 425 -0.50 16.84 0.09
CA LYS A 425 -1.68 16.78 0.97
C LYS A 425 -1.30 16.85 2.45
N ASN A 426 -2.21 17.31 3.30
CA ASN A 426 -2.04 17.30 4.76
C ASN A 426 -1.58 15.92 5.27
N SER A 427 -2.21 14.85 4.80
CA SER A 427 -1.89 13.47 5.22
C SER A 427 -0.43 13.04 4.97
N TYR A 428 0.23 13.59 3.95
CA TYR A 428 1.66 13.33 3.71
C TYR A 428 2.51 13.80 4.88
N TYR A 429 2.30 15.04 5.31
CA TYR A 429 3.03 15.63 6.42
C TYR A 429 2.63 15.02 7.76
N SER A 430 1.32 14.81 7.99
CA SER A 430 0.82 14.21 9.24
C SER A 430 1.45 12.85 9.51
N GLN A 431 1.48 11.96 8.51
CA GLN A 431 2.10 10.65 8.63
C GLN A 431 3.62 10.73 8.82
N LYS A 432 4.30 11.64 8.11
CA LYS A 432 5.74 11.85 8.25
C LYS A 432 6.11 12.30 9.67
N TYR A 433 5.31 13.19 10.27
CA TYR A 433 5.55 13.67 11.64
C TYR A 433 5.19 12.62 12.70
N VAL A 434 4.17 11.79 12.46
CA VAL A 434 3.91 10.62 13.33
C VAL A 434 5.14 9.72 13.36
N ARG A 435 5.69 9.32 12.19
CA ARG A 435 6.89 8.48 12.13
C ARG A 435 8.15 9.16 12.71
N HIS A 436 8.30 10.47 12.51
CA HIS A 436 9.37 11.19 13.19
C HIS A 436 9.25 11.09 14.70
N PHE A 437 8.03 11.25 15.23
CA PHE A 437 7.80 11.14 16.68
C PHE A 437 8.02 9.71 17.17
N THR A 438 7.43 8.68 16.52
CA THR A 438 7.48 7.29 16.98
C THR A 438 8.81 6.59 16.69
N ASP A 439 9.42 6.85 15.54
CA ASP A 439 10.56 6.09 15.02
C ASP A 439 11.84 6.90 14.82
N GLY A 440 11.75 8.23 14.93
CA GLY A 440 12.90 9.12 14.72
C GLY A 440 13.28 9.32 13.25
N GLU A 441 12.34 9.07 12.31
CA GLU A 441 12.59 9.35 10.90
C GLU A 441 12.89 10.84 10.67
N PRO A 442 13.83 11.21 9.76
CA PRO A 442 14.18 12.60 9.51
C PRO A 442 13.02 13.38 8.84
N VAL A 443 12.95 14.67 9.16
CA VAL A 443 11.94 15.59 8.59
C VAL A 443 12.57 16.88 8.06
N PRO A 444 13.55 16.80 7.14
CA PRO A 444 14.28 18.00 6.70
C PRO A 444 13.53 18.83 5.65
N GLY A 445 12.37 18.40 5.21
CA GLY A 445 11.59 19.01 4.13
C GLY A 445 12.04 18.56 2.73
N ILE A 446 11.08 18.57 1.80
CA ILE A 446 11.24 18.01 0.44
C ILE A 446 12.38 18.72 -0.32
N GLU A 447 12.49 20.04 -0.18
CA GLU A 447 13.53 20.80 -0.88
C GLU A 447 14.94 20.42 -0.40
N TYR A 448 15.12 20.26 0.91
CA TYR A 448 16.42 19.85 1.48
C TYR A 448 16.76 18.42 1.07
N GLU A 449 15.80 17.49 1.17
CA GLU A 449 15.99 16.09 0.74
C GLU A 449 16.43 16.00 -0.72
N TYR A 450 15.75 16.74 -1.61
CA TYR A 450 16.08 16.78 -3.02
C TYR A 450 17.51 17.30 -3.26
N ARG A 451 17.88 18.42 -2.65
CA ARG A 451 19.23 18.99 -2.79
C ARG A 451 20.32 18.07 -2.23
N LEU A 452 20.06 17.48 -1.07
CA LEU A 452 20.98 16.52 -0.45
C LEU A 452 21.19 15.32 -1.37
N LEU A 453 20.09 14.74 -1.87
CA LEU A 453 20.15 13.56 -2.72
C LEU A 453 20.87 13.85 -4.05
N GLN A 454 20.60 15.01 -4.68
CA GLN A 454 21.32 15.45 -5.88
C GLN A 454 22.83 15.59 -5.66
N SER A 455 23.24 16.04 -4.48
CA SER A 455 24.68 16.21 -4.19
C SER A 455 25.34 14.91 -3.79
N VAL A 456 24.65 14.00 -3.09
CA VAL A 456 25.25 12.81 -2.48
C VAL A 456 25.18 11.59 -3.42
N ALA A 457 24.03 11.32 -4.05
CA ALA A 457 23.85 10.11 -4.84
C ALA A 457 24.86 9.95 -5.99
N PRO A 458 25.27 11.00 -6.73
CA PRO A 458 26.31 10.86 -7.76
C PRO A 458 27.71 10.51 -7.22
N GLN A 459 27.96 10.78 -5.93
CA GLN A 459 29.26 10.54 -5.28
C GLN A 459 29.37 9.14 -4.66
N ILE A 460 28.27 8.42 -4.52
CA ILE A 460 28.26 7.06 -3.97
C ILE A 460 28.47 6.06 -5.13
N PRO A 461 29.61 5.37 -5.19
CA PRO A 461 29.84 4.34 -6.21
C PRO A 461 29.13 3.04 -5.85
N VAL A 462 28.92 2.18 -6.84
CA VAL A 462 28.23 0.88 -6.64
C VAL A 462 28.96 -0.02 -5.64
N GLU A 463 30.27 0.09 -5.54
CA GLU A 463 31.10 -0.67 -4.61
C GLU A 463 30.71 -0.43 -3.15
N VAL A 464 30.33 0.80 -2.82
CA VAL A 464 29.84 1.15 -1.46
C VAL A 464 28.51 0.49 -1.17
N VAL A 465 27.59 0.53 -2.14
CA VAL A 465 26.31 -0.17 -2.03
C VAL A 465 26.54 -1.67 -1.87
N ASN A 466 27.43 -2.24 -2.67
CA ASN A 466 27.77 -3.68 -2.62
C ASN A 466 28.38 -4.07 -1.27
N GLN A 467 29.30 -3.28 -0.73
CA GLN A 467 29.87 -3.54 0.59
C GLN A 467 28.83 -3.49 1.70
N ALA A 468 27.92 -2.53 1.65
CA ALA A 468 26.86 -2.38 2.65
C ALA A 468 25.90 -3.59 2.63
N ILE A 469 25.44 -3.99 1.45
CA ILE A 469 24.50 -5.12 1.34
C ILE A 469 25.17 -6.46 1.66
N GLN A 470 26.43 -6.64 1.32
CA GLN A 470 27.21 -7.83 1.69
C GLN A 470 27.35 -7.99 3.21
N GLN A 471 27.38 -6.88 3.95
CA GLN A 471 27.36 -6.90 5.42
C GLN A 471 25.99 -7.24 5.99
N LEU A 472 24.90 -6.74 5.38
CA LEU A 472 23.54 -7.06 5.80
C LEU A 472 23.22 -8.54 5.56
N ILE A 473 23.71 -9.14 4.47
CA ILE A 473 23.60 -10.59 4.20
C ILE A 473 24.67 -11.33 5.03
N GLY A 474 24.49 -11.31 6.34
CA GLY A 474 25.41 -11.89 7.33
C GLY A 474 25.43 -13.42 7.33
N ASP A 475 26.37 -13.99 8.10
CA ASP A 475 26.50 -15.44 8.29
C ASP A 475 25.70 -15.95 9.51
N LYS A 476 25.30 -15.04 10.40
CA LYS A 476 24.50 -15.28 11.60
C LYS A 476 23.16 -14.56 11.50
N ASN A 477 22.30 -14.77 12.47
CA ASN A 477 21.01 -14.09 12.54
C ASN A 477 20.07 -14.40 11.37
N ILE A 478 20.18 -15.59 10.81
CA ILE A 478 19.35 -16.03 9.68
C ILE A 478 18.12 -16.73 10.21
N VAL A 479 16.95 -16.31 9.73
CA VAL A 479 15.67 -16.92 10.04
C VAL A 479 14.92 -17.18 8.74
N LEU A 480 14.47 -18.42 8.57
CA LEU A 480 13.64 -18.85 7.44
C LEU A 480 12.25 -19.18 7.97
N ALA A 481 11.23 -18.45 7.51
CA ALA A 481 9.85 -18.75 7.82
C ALA A 481 9.10 -19.19 6.56
N ILE A 482 8.27 -20.24 6.68
CA ILE A 482 7.39 -20.70 5.63
C ILE A 482 5.97 -20.66 6.15
N THR A 483 5.06 -20.10 5.36
CA THR A 483 3.62 -20.14 5.60
C THR A 483 2.91 -20.74 4.40
N GLY A 484 1.79 -21.45 4.62
CA GLY A 484 1.04 -21.97 3.50
C GLY A 484 -0.22 -22.74 3.91
N PRO A 485 -0.95 -23.29 2.92
CA PRO A 485 -2.16 -24.06 3.16
C PRO A 485 -1.87 -25.39 3.86
N GLU A 486 -2.75 -25.79 4.78
CA GLU A 486 -2.75 -27.11 5.39
C GLU A 486 -3.69 -28.04 4.60
N LYS A 487 -3.10 -29.06 3.94
CA LYS A 487 -3.85 -30.04 3.13
C LYS A 487 -3.34 -31.44 3.44
N GLU A 488 -4.23 -32.46 3.39
CA GLU A 488 -3.89 -33.85 3.72
C GLU A 488 -2.82 -34.45 2.81
N ASP A 489 -2.79 -34.05 1.56
CA ASP A 489 -1.87 -34.57 0.52
C ASP A 489 -0.63 -33.66 0.31
N LEU A 490 -0.50 -32.56 1.05
CA LEU A 490 0.60 -31.64 0.95
C LEU A 490 1.64 -31.87 2.05
N LEU A 491 2.80 -32.35 1.66
CA LEU A 491 3.93 -32.53 2.58
C LEU A 491 4.92 -31.39 2.44
N TYR A 492 5.01 -30.57 3.47
CA TYR A 492 6.08 -29.55 3.55
C TYR A 492 7.42 -30.22 3.84
N PRO A 493 8.52 -29.68 3.28
CA PRO A 493 9.86 -30.05 3.73
C PRO A 493 10.00 -29.78 5.23
N ASP A 494 10.67 -30.66 5.95
CA ASP A 494 10.95 -30.40 7.36
C ASP A 494 12.01 -29.29 7.55
N ASN A 495 12.12 -28.78 8.77
CA ASN A 495 13.02 -27.67 9.08
C ASN A 495 14.50 -28.03 8.82
N GLU A 496 14.91 -29.29 9.03
CA GLU A 496 16.29 -29.75 8.78
C GLU A 496 16.60 -29.74 7.27
N GLU A 497 15.68 -30.24 6.46
CA GLU A 497 15.79 -30.22 4.99
C GLU A 497 15.85 -28.78 4.44
N LEU A 498 15.00 -27.88 4.94
CA LEU A 498 14.99 -26.48 4.56
C LEU A 498 16.31 -25.78 4.89
N LEU A 499 16.81 -26.01 6.11
CA LEU A 499 18.11 -25.46 6.52
C LEU A 499 19.25 -26.04 5.70
N GLN A 500 19.20 -27.34 5.36
CA GLN A 500 20.21 -27.97 4.51
C GLN A 500 20.26 -27.34 3.10
N ILE A 501 19.11 -27.04 2.50
CA ILE A 501 19.04 -26.35 1.21
C ILE A 501 19.70 -24.97 1.33
N LEU A 502 19.33 -24.18 2.34
CA LEU A 502 19.87 -22.85 2.56
C LEU A 502 21.40 -22.88 2.77
N LEU A 503 21.90 -23.76 3.65
CA LEU A 503 23.32 -23.86 3.97
C LEU A 503 24.13 -24.37 2.77
N THR A 504 23.61 -25.33 2.01
CA THR A 504 24.27 -25.80 0.79
C THR A 504 24.40 -24.68 -0.23
N THR A 505 23.31 -23.97 -0.51
CA THR A 505 23.31 -22.86 -1.48
C THR A 505 24.28 -21.74 -1.09
N ARG A 506 24.42 -21.46 0.20
CA ARG A 506 25.37 -20.45 0.70
C ARG A 506 26.84 -20.82 0.52
N ASN A 507 27.13 -22.09 0.40
CA ASN A 507 28.51 -22.59 0.16
C ASN A 507 28.79 -22.84 -1.33
N ASP A 508 27.79 -22.69 -2.20
CA ASP A 508 27.97 -22.84 -3.64
C ASP A 508 28.70 -21.62 -4.24
N GLU A 509 29.57 -21.87 -5.20
CA GLU A 509 30.13 -20.82 -6.05
C GLU A 509 29.08 -20.45 -7.10
N VAL A 510 28.64 -19.19 -7.08
CA VAL A 510 27.56 -18.71 -7.96
C VAL A 510 28.13 -17.83 -9.06
N GLU A 511 27.71 -18.05 -10.31
CA GLU A 511 28.15 -17.23 -11.44
C GLU A 511 27.69 -15.77 -11.27
N PRO A 512 28.52 -14.78 -11.68
CA PRO A 512 28.14 -13.38 -11.67
C PRO A 512 26.85 -13.12 -12.47
N TYR A 513 26.10 -12.11 -12.07
CA TYR A 513 24.94 -11.67 -12.83
C TYR A 513 25.36 -11.13 -14.21
N ALA A 514 24.82 -11.73 -15.27
CA ALA A 514 25.01 -11.26 -16.63
C ALA A 514 23.82 -10.42 -17.07
N GLU A 515 24.08 -9.20 -17.48
CA GLU A 515 23.04 -8.26 -17.89
C GLU A 515 23.14 -7.93 -19.38
N GLU A 516 21.98 -7.92 -20.05
CA GLU A 516 21.83 -7.35 -21.38
C GLU A 516 21.61 -5.83 -21.27
N THR A 517 22.40 -5.06 -22.00
CA THR A 517 22.27 -3.60 -22.05
C THR A 517 21.30 -3.19 -23.18
N PHE A 518 20.33 -2.37 -22.82
CA PHE A 518 19.34 -1.83 -23.74
C PHE A 518 19.61 -0.33 -23.96
N ASN A 519 20.17 0.04 -25.08
CA ASN A 519 20.47 1.43 -25.43
C ASN A 519 19.92 1.78 -26.82
N ARG A 520 18.58 1.65 -26.96
CA ARG A 520 17.87 1.99 -28.20
C ARG A 520 16.59 2.81 -27.87
N PRO A 521 16.18 3.71 -28.79
CA PRO A 521 14.95 4.47 -28.59
C PRO A 521 13.71 3.57 -28.70
N LEU A 522 12.59 4.02 -28.13
CA LEU A 522 11.31 3.32 -28.22
C LEU A 522 10.83 3.22 -29.68
N ILE A 523 11.09 4.25 -30.46
CA ILE A 523 10.71 4.37 -31.87
C ILE A 523 11.92 4.88 -32.65
N ASP A 524 12.45 4.09 -33.56
CA ASP A 524 13.63 4.46 -34.36
C ASP A 524 13.33 5.59 -35.34
N THR A 525 12.18 5.53 -35.98
CA THR A 525 11.73 6.54 -36.94
C THR A 525 10.36 7.06 -36.53
N PRO A 526 10.28 8.30 -36.02
CA PRO A 526 9.02 8.92 -35.65
C PRO A 526 8.01 8.89 -36.79
N PRO A 527 6.74 8.58 -36.56
CA PRO A 527 5.72 8.54 -37.60
C PRO A 527 5.45 9.95 -38.18
N VAL A 528 4.95 10.00 -39.40
CA VAL A 528 4.54 11.26 -40.03
C VAL A 528 3.31 11.79 -39.31
N ALA A 529 3.38 13.02 -38.84
CA ALA A 529 2.31 13.64 -38.04
C ALA A 529 0.99 13.75 -38.84
N GLY A 530 -0.11 13.44 -38.14
CA GLY A 530 -1.44 13.79 -38.62
C GLY A 530 -1.71 15.29 -38.54
N THR A 531 -2.94 15.71 -38.85
CA THR A 531 -3.34 17.13 -38.81
C THR A 531 -4.50 17.36 -37.84
N LEU A 532 -4.58 18.58 -37.33
CA LEU A 532 -5.71 19.07 -36.56
C LEU A 532 -6.83 19.52 -37.54
N VAL A 533 -8.00 18.88 -37.46
CA VAL A 533 -9.16 19.18 -38.33
C VAL A 533 -10.10 20.20 -37.67
N GLU A 534 -10.29 20.08 -36.35
CA GLU A 534 -11.20 20.93 -35.59
C GLU A 534 -10.62 21.22 -34.22
N ALA A 535 -10.77 22.46 -33.75
CA ALA A 535 -10.50 22.86 -32.37
C ALA A 535 -11.68 23.69 -31.85
N ARG A 536 -12.21 23.34 -30.70
CA ARG A 536 -13.30 24.08 -30.04
C ARG A 536 -13.11 24.11 -28.54
N LYS A 537 -13.68 25.11 -27.89
CA LYS A 537 -13.82 25.17 -26.43
C LYS A 537 -15.06 24.40 -25.99
N ASP A 538 -14.95 23.78 -24.87
CA ASP A 538 -16.04 23.19 -24.09
C ASP A 538 -16.18 24.01 -22.81
N GLU A 539 -17.18 24.89 -22.80
CA GLU A 539 -17.37 25.86 -21.72
C GLU A 539 -17.84 25.21 -20.42
N ASP A 540 -18.56 24.09 -20.49
CA ASP A 540 -19.07 23.39 -19.32
C ASP A 540 -17.93 22.79 -18.48
N PHE A 541 -16.88 22.34 -19.14
CA PHE A 541 -15.70 21.75 -18.50
C PHE A 541 -14.47 22.65 -18.52
N ASP A 542 -14.56 23.83 -19.13
CA ASP A 542 -13.43 24.73 -19.41
C ASP A 542 -12.25 23.93 -19.98
N ALA A 543 -12.50 23.23 -21.08
CA ALA A 543 -11.56 22.35 -21.75
C ALA A 543 -11.46 22.68 -23.23
N THR A 544 -10.34 22.33 -23.85
CA THR A 544 -10.16 22.40 -25.29
C THR A 544 -10.38 21.02 -25.91
N VAL A 545 -11.20 20.95 -26.97
CA VAL A 545 -11.48 19.70 -27.67
C VAL A 545 -10.90 19.79 -29.07
N TRP A 546 -10.02 18.86 -29.41
CA TRP A 546 -9.43 18.73 -30.74
C TRP A 546 -9.97 17.50 -31.43
N ARG A 547 -10.11 17.57 -32.74
CA ARG A 547 -10.38 16.45 -33.62
C ARG A 547 -9.26 16.30 -34.62
N LEU A 548 -8.65 15.12 -34.66
CA LEU A 548 -7.52 14.81 -35.52
C LEU A 548 -7.98 14.21 -36.85
N SER A 549 -7.11 14.24 -37.86
CA SER A 549 -7.40 13.76 -39.23
C SER A 549 -7.78 12.28 -39.31
N ASN A 550 -7.31 11.44 -38.38
CA ASN A 550 -7.68 10.02 -38.26
C ASN A 550 -8.96 9.80 -37.43
N GLY A 551 -9.62 10.87 -36.97
CA GLY A 551 -10.86 10.81 -36.20
C GLY A 551 -10.70 10.78 -34.69
N VAL A 552 -9.48 10.65 -34.16
CA VAL A 552 -9.21 10.71 -32.70
C VAL A 552 -9.74 12.05 -32.16
N THR A 553 -10.44 11.97 -31.03
CA THR A 553 -10.85 13.14 -30.26
C THR A 553 -9.90 13.29 -29.06
N VAL A 554 -9.39 14.51 -28.86
CA VAL A 554 -8.50 14.85 -27.75
C VAL A 554 -9.15 15.94 -26.92
N ILE A 555 -9.24 15.75 -25.63
CA ILE A 555 -9.73 16.73 -24.65
C ILE A 555 -8.55 17.17 -23.79
N LEU A 556 -8.30 18.47 -23.75
CA LEU A 556 -7.24 19.06 -22.94
C LEU A 556 -7.84 19.92 -21.84
N LYS A 557 -7.59 19.56 -20.59
CA LYS A 557 -8.03 20.33 -19.41
C LYS A 557 -6.82 20.76 -18.61
N LYS A 558 -6.49 22.05 -18.67
CA LYS A 558 -5.44 22.62 -17.82
C LYS A 558 -5.91 22.72 -16.37
N THR A 559 -5.08 22.25 -15.44
CA THR A 559 -5.31 22.38 -13.99
C THR A 559 -3.98 22.70 -13.29
N ASP A 560 -4.08 23.22 -12.07
CA ASP A 560 -2.98 23.56 -11.19
C ASP A 560 -2.89 22.67 -9.94
N PHE A 561 -3.56 21.49 -9.98
CA PHE A 561 -3.57 20.55 -8.84
C PHE A 561 -2.20 19.94 -8.57
N LYS A 562 -1.38 19.77 -9.61
CA LYS A 562 0.03 19.38 -9.55
C LYS A 562 0.81 20.21 -10.56
N ASP A 563 2.03 20.61 -10.21
CA ASP A 563 2.84 21.44 -11.08
C ASP A 563 3.56 20.64 -12.19
N ASP A 564 3.86 19.36 -11.93
CA ASP A 564 4.51 18.46 -12.89
C ASP A 564 3.78 17.11 -12.97
N GLN A 565 2.54 17.15 -13.44
CA GLN A 565 1.75 15.94 -13.72
C GLN A 565 0.74 16.20 -14.83
N ILE A 566 0.64 15.24 -15.74
CA ILE A 566 -0.43 15.13 -16.75
C ILE A 566 -1.04 13.73 -16.60
N LEU A 567 -2.34 13.69 -16.32
CA LEU A 567 -3.12 12.47 -16.29
C LEU A 567 -3.73 12.22 -17.67
N MET A 568 -3.71 10.98 -18.13
CA MET A 568 -4.33 10.52 -19.37
C MET A 568 -5.38 9.47 -19.08
N ALA A 569 -6.57 9.67 -19.64
CA ALA A 569 -7.60 8.63 -19.72
C ALA A 569 -8.07 8.55 -21.18
N ALA A 570 -8.00 7.36 -21.75
CA ALA A 570 -8.50 7.14 -23.10
C ALA A 570 -9.56 6.04 -23.08
N SER A 571 -10.63 6.20 -23.86
CA SER A 571 -11.68 5.19 -23.95
C SER A 571 -12.34 5.15 -25.34
N SER A 572 -12.77 3.95 -25.69
CA SER A 572 -13.64 3.65 -26.84
C SER A 572 -14.61 2.54 -26.44
N HIS A 573 -15.78 2.50 -27.05
CA HIS A 573 -16.73 1.40 -26.92
C HIS A 573 -16.32 0.23 -27.81
N GLY A 574 -16.82 -0.97 -27.45
CA GLY A 574 -16.59 -2.23 -28.16
C GLY A 574 -16.10 -3.34 -27.22
N GLY A 575 -14.88 -3.22 -26.74
CA GLY A 575 -14.25 -4.23 -25.90
C GLY A 575 -14.21 -5.59 -26.59
N THR A 576 -14.42 -6.65 -25.81
CA THR A 576 -14.55 -8.02 -26.29
C THR A 576 -16.01 -8.44 -26.46
N SER A 577 -16.98 -7.52 -26.49
CA SER A 577 -18.42 -7.83 -26.49
C SER A 577 -18.84 -8.77 -27.62
N SER A 578 -18.26 -8.63 -28.81
CA SER A 578 -18.53 -9.52 -29.97
C SER A 578 -18.05 -10.94 -29.79
N TYR A 579 -17.22 -11.23 -28.80
CA TYR A 579 -16.69 -12.54 -28.46
C TYR A 579 -17.25 -13.10 -27.16
N ALA A 580 -17.77 -12.25 -26.28
CA ALA A 580 -18.03 -12.57 -24.89
C ALA A 580 -18.98 -13.75 -24.66
N LEU A 581 -20.01 -13.93 -25.50
CA LEU A 581 -20.97 -15.04 -25.40
C LEU A 581 -20.40 -16.36 -25.96
N GLN A 582 -19.55 -16.28 -26.96
CA GLN A 582 -19.01 -17.46 -27.66
C GLN A 582 -17.73 -17.96 -27.03
N ASP A 583 -16.96 -17.03 -26.43
CA ASP A 583 -15.63 -17.26 -25.86
C ASP A 583 -15.44 -16.44 -24.57
N PRO A 584 -16.24 -16.72 -23.51
CA PRO A 584 -16.22 -15.93 -22.29
C PRO A 584 -14.88 -16.00 -21.54
N VAL A 585 -14.16 -17.11 -21.60
CA VAL A 585 -12.87 -17.29 -20.92
C VAL A 585 -11.81 -16.37 -21.50
N ASN A 586 -11.57 -16.43 -22.81
CA ASN A 586 -10.59 -15.56 -23.47
C ASN A 586 -10.99 -14.08 -23.38
N SER A 587 -12.29 -13.77 -23.48
CA SER A 587 -12.80 -12.40 -23.34
C SER A 587 -12.52 -11.79 -21.97
N LYS A 588 -12.67 -12.56 -20.88
CA LYS A 588 -12.36 -12.12 -19.51
C LYS A 588 -10.87 -11.93 -19.29
N MET A 589 -10.03 -12.76 -19.91
CA MET A 589 -8.59 -12.73 -19.73
C MET A 589 -7.87 -11.76 -20.67
N ALA A 590 -8.56 -11.25 -21.70
CA ALA A 590 -7.94 -10.44 -22.75
C ALA A 590 -7.19 -9.22 -22.20
N GLY A 591 -7.76 -8.53 -21.23
CA GLY A 591 -7.14 -7.33 -20.62
C GLY A 591 -5.88 -7.61 -19.81
N GLN A 592 -5.73 -8.83 -19.25
CA GLN A 592 -4.57 -9.23 -18.47
C GLN A 592 -3.48 -9.88 -19.34
N VAL A 593 -3.89 -10.65 -20.33
CA VAL A 593 -2.96 -11.47 -21.15
C VAL A 593 -2.38 -10.67 -22.31
N ALA A 594 -3.16 -9.83 -22.98
CA ALA A 594 -2.68 -9.11 -24.17
C ALA A 594 -1.43 -8.24 -23.91
N PRO A 595 -1.28 -7.55 -22.78
CA PRO A 595 -0.10 -6.72 -22.50
C PRO A 595 1.17 -7.50 -22.13
N LEU A 596 1.07 -8.81 -21.86
CA LEU A 596 2.21 -9.61 -21.36
C LEU A 596 3.43 -9.60 -22.28
N GLY A 597 3.22 -9.46 -23.58
CA GLY A 597 4.30 -9.42 -24.55
C GLY A 597 5.11 -8.13 -24.54
N GLY A 598 4.60 -7.06 -23.97
CA GLY A 598 5.19 -5.73 -24.13
C GLY A 598 4.78 -5.05 -25.43
N VAL A 599 5.60 -4.10 -25.90
CA VAL A 599 5.31 -3.31 -27.13
C VAL A 599 6.56 -3.09 -27.98
N GLY A 600 6.37 -2.94 -29.28
CA GLY A 600 7.46 -2.76 -30.23
C GLY A 600 8.46 -3.90 -30.13
N ASP A 601 9.72 -3.56 -29.90
CA ASP A 601 10.81 -4.50 -29.73
C ASP A 601 11.11 -4.83 -28.25
N PHE A 602 10.31 -4.33 -27.29
CA PHE A 602 10.59 -4.41 -25.86
C PHE A 602 9.60 -5.30 -25.12
N SER A 603 10.13 -6.27 -24.36
CA SER A 603 9.37 -7.10 -23.43
C SER A 603 8.96 -6.30 -22.19
N LEU A 604 8.13 -6.89 -21.34
CA LEU A 604 7.76 -6.29 -20.04
C LEU A 604 8.93 -6.14 -19.05
N THR A 605 9.99 -6.93 -19.21
CA THR A 605 11.19 -6.83 -18.37
C THR A 605 12.18 -5.80 -18.91
N GLU A 606 12.20 -5.58 -20.21
CA GLU A 606 13.07 -4.60 -20.88
C GLU A 606 12.54 -3.16 -20.79
N LEU A 607 11.22 -2.97 -20.90
CA LEU A 607 10.60 -1.64 -20.88
C LEU A 607 10.99 -0.81 -19.64
N PRO A 608 10.92 -1.29 -18.39
CA PRO A 608 11.33 -0.52 -17.23
C PRO A 608 12.80 -0.10 -17.27
N LYS A 609 13.67 -0.91 -17.88
CA LYS A 609 15.11 -0.63 -18.01
C LYS A 609 15.33 0.52 -19.01
N VAL A 610 14.63 0.50 -20.13
CA VAL A 610 14.67 1.56 -21.16
C VAL A 610 14.03 2.86 -20.66
N LEU A 611 13.03 2.76 -19.81
CA LEU A 611 12.29 3.89 -19.24
C LEU A 611 12.88 4.41 -17.91
N ALA A 612 14.04 3.92 -17.51
CA ALA A 612 14.70 4.40 -16.28
C ALA A 612 14.88 5.92 -16.32
N GLY A 613 14.54 6.61 -15.23
CA GLY A 613 14.56 8.07 -15.12
C GLY A 613 13.41 8.79 -15.82
N LYS A 614 12.42 8.07 -16.36
CA LYS A 614 11.19 8.64 -16.88
C LYS A 614 10.08 8.58 -15.82
N ASN A 615 9.33 9.67 -15.71
CA ASN A 615 8.17 9.75 -14.82
C ASN A 615 6.89 9.53 -15.63
N ILE A 616 6.65 8.28 -15.97
CA ILE A 616 5.50 7.86 -16.79
C ILE A 616 4.92 6.55 -16.26
N SER A 617 3.62 6.39 -16.45
CA SER A 617 2.96 5.08 -16.38
C SER A 617 1.91 4.98 -17.48
N ILE A 618 1.66 3.77 -17.96
CA ILE A 618 0.60 3.48 -18.92
C ILE A 618 0.09 2.06 -18.66
N SER A 619 -1.23 1.92 -18.73
CA SER A 619 -1.91 0.63 -18.62
C SER A 619 -2.99 0.55 -19.70
N PRO A 620 -2.88 -0.37 -20.66
CA PRO A 620 -3.97 -0.66 -21.58
C PRO A 620 -5.13 -1.31 -20.82
N LEU A 621 -6.34 -0.99 -21.19
CA LEU A 621 -7.57 -1.50 -20.63
C LEU A 621 -8.37 -2.20 -21.74
N LEU A 622 -8.72 -3.46 -21.54
CA LEU A 622 -9.61 -4.20 -22.44
C LEU A 622 -10.62 -4.97 -21.57
N GLY A 623 -11.83 -4.47 -21.54
CA GLY A 623 -12.95 -5.10 -20.87
C GLY A 623 -14.00 -5.58 -21.88
N ILE A 624 -15.11 -6.08 -21.37
CA ILE A 624 -16.15 -6.66 -22.22
C ILE A 624 -16.79 -5.59 -23.14
N MET A 625 -17.14 -4.42 -22.62
CA MET A 625 -17.86 -3.38 -23.39
C MET A 625 -17.01 -2.18 -23.82
N LYS A 626 -15.81 -2.05 -23.31
CA LYS A 626 -14.92 -0.90 -23.57
C LYS A 626 -13.45 -1.26 -23.55
N GLN A 627 -12.65 -0.50 -24.27
CA GLN A 627 -11.20 -0.53 -24.27
C GLN A 627 -10.64 0.88 -24.13
N GLY A 628 -9.37 0.98 -23.76
CA GLY A 628 -8.71 2.28 -23.59
C GLY A 628 -7.36 2.22 -22.94
N PHE A 629 -6.97 3.33 -22.32
CA PHE A 629 -5.73 3.45 -21.54
C PHE A 629 -5.95 4.34 -20.32
N ASN A 630 -5.28 4.02 -19.24
CA ASN A 630 -4.94 4.98 -18.21
C ASN A 630 -3.45 5.25 -18.26
N GLY A 631 -3.05 6.49 -17.98
CA GLY A 631 -1.64 6.86 -17.96
C GLY A 631 -1.39 8.15 -17.19
N THR A 632 -0.14 8.35 -16.86
CA THR A 632 0.35 9.60 -16.28
C THR A 632 1.74 9.89 -16.79
N SER A 633 2.11 11.16 -16.86
CA SER A 633 3.47 11.60 -17.16
C SER A 633 3.80 12.89 -16.44
N SER A 634 5.11 13.18 -16.30
CA SER A 634 5.59 14.55 -16.16
C SER A 634 5.38 15.33 -17.47
N GLN A 635 5.52 16.64 -17.42
CA GLN A 635 5.52 17.45 -18.64
C GLN A 635 6.67 17.06 -19.58
N ARG A 636 7.86 16.84 -19.04
CA ARG A 636 9.08 16.43 -19.77
C ARG A 636 8.89 15.09 -20.50
N ASP A 637 8.18 14.16 -19.89
CA ASP A 637 8.07 12.78 -20.38
C ASP A 637 6.79 12.51 -21.17
N PHE A 638 6.00 13.57 -21.48
CA PHE A 638 4.73 13.46 -22.20
C PHE A 638 4.88 12.81 -23.57
N GLU A 639 5.93 13.16 -24.33
CA GLU A 639 6.23 12.53 -25.61
C GLU A 639 6.41 11.02 -25.45
N THR A 640 7.16 10.58 -24.46
CA THR A 640 7.40 9.16 -24.18
C THR A 640 6.11 8.40 -23.86
N LEU A 641 5.18 9.02 -23.13
CA LEU A 641 3.85 8.44 -22.88
C LEU A 641 3.10 8.21 -24.21
N LEU A 642 3.12 9.19 -25.13
CA LEU A 642 2.44 9.08 -26.42
C LEU A 642 3.13 8.07 -27.36
N GLN A 643 4.45 7.93 -27.29
CA GLN A 643 5.19 6.87 -28.01
C GLN A 643 4.71 5.48 -27.59
N LEU A 644 4.53 5.25 -26.29
CA LEU A 644 4.00 3.97 -25.78
C LEU A 644 2.56 3.74 -26.24
N VAL A 645 1.68 4.76 -26.19
CA VAL A 645 0.33 4.66 -26.75
C VAL A 645 0.37 4.25 -28.21
N TYR A 646 1.19 4.92 -29.03
CA TYR A 646 1.36 4.60 -30.45
C TYR A 646 1.78 3.15 -30.65
N LEU A 647 2.74 2.65 -29.87
CA LEU A 647 3.22 1.27 -29.96
C LEU A 647 2.14 0.25 -29.57
N TYR A 648 1.33 0.53 -28.56
CA TYR A 648 0.20 -0.35 -28.21
C TYR A 648 -0.83 -0.48 -29.35
N PHE A 649 -1.04 0.56 -30.15
CA PHE A 649 -1.91 0.49 -31.33
C PHE A 649 -1.26 -0.22 -32.51
N THR A 650 0.01 0.01 -32.75
CA THR A 650 0.68 -0.37 -34.01
C THR A 650 1.55 -1.63 -33.91
N SER A 651 2.08 -1.90 -32.74
CA SER A 651 3.08 -2.94 -32.53
C SER A 651 2.93 -3.66 -31.18
N PRO A 652 1.71 -4.19 -30.85
CA PRO A 652 1.56 -5.02 -29.67
C PRO A 652 2.34 -6.32 -29.85
N ARG A 653 3.30 -6.57 -28.96
CA ARG A 653 4.21 -7.72 -29.01
C ARG A 653 3.57 -8.95 -28.37
N THR A 654 3.99 -10.12 -28.77
CA THR A 654 3.69 -11.40 -28.12
C THR A 654 4.96 -11.97 -27.51
N ASP A 655 4.80 -12.61 -26.33
CA ASP A 655 5.86 -13.29 -25.62
C ASP A 655 5.31 -14.58 -25.01
N GLN A 656 5.70 -15.71 -25.62
CA GLN A 656 5.16 -17.01 -25.22
C GLN A 656 5.62 -17.41 -23.82
N ASP A 657 6.86 -17.09 -23.46
CA ASP A 657 7.43 -17.42 -22.15
C ASP A 657 6.71 -16.64 -21.04
N ALA A 658 6.48 -15.34 -21.23
CA ALA A 658 5.72 -14.52 -20.30
C ALA A 658 4.26 -15.00 -20.16
N PHE A 659 3.65 -15.46 -21.26
CA PHE A 659 2.30 -16.03 -21.26
C PHE A 659 2.23 -17.33 -20.46
N GLU A 660 3.13 -18.29 -20.70
CA GLU A 660 3.19 -19.57 -19.97
C GLU A 660 3.43 -19.35 -18.47
N SER A 661 4.38 -18.47 -18.14
CA SER A 661 4.63 -18.07 -16.76
C SER A 661 3.41 -17.43 -16.08
N PHE A 662 2.66 -16.61 -16.82
CA PHE A 662 1.42 -16.02 -16.33
C PHE A 662 0.35 -17.07 -16.04
N LEU A 663 0.12 -18.03 -16.97
CA LEU A 663 -0.86 -19.09 -16.80
C LEU A 663 -0.59 -19.94 -15.57
N GLN A 664 0.67 -20.35 -15.36
CA GLN A 664 1.06 -21.11 -14.17
C GLN A 664 0.74 -20.38 -12.87
N ARG A 665 1.08 -19.09 -12.80
CA ARG A 665 0.77 -18.26 -11.62
C ARG A 665 -0.73 -18.08 -11.41
N ALA A 666 -1.48 -17.84 -12.49
CA ALA A 666 -2.94 -17.65 -12.44
C ALA A 666 -3.65 -18.95 -12.00
N GLU A 667 -3.23 -20.10 -12.49
CA GLU A 667 -3.77 -21.40 -12.09
C GLU A 667 -3.60 -21.65 -10.58
N ILE A 668 -2.38 -21.42 -10.05
CA ILE A 668 -2.09 -21.58 -8.63
C ILE A 668 -2.97 -20.63 -7.80
N GLN A 669 -3.08 -19.38 -8.20
CA GLN A 669 -3.87 -18.39 -7.49
C GLN A 669 -5.37 -18.76 -7.49
N LEU A 670 -5.90 -19.19 -8.62
CA LEU A 670 -7.31 -19.57 -8.75
C LEU A 670 -7.63 -20.84 -7.95
N LYS A 671 -6.74 -21.83 -7.99
CA LYS A 671 -6.89 -23.07 -7.21
C LYS A 671 -6.90 -22.78 -5.71
N ASN A 672 -6.00 -21.93 -5.24
CA ASN A 672 -5.92 -21.58 -3.82
C ASN A 672 -7.07 -20.70 -3.35
N ALA A 673 -7.61 -19.82 -4.20
CA ALA A 673 -8.79 -19.02 -3.90
C ALA A 673 -10.03 -19.86 -3.55
N GLU A 674 -10.14 -21.09 -4.05
CA GLU A 674 -11.27 -21.98 -3.75
C GLU A 674 -11.31 -22.46 -2.29
N ALA A 675 -10.18 -22.40 -1.58
CA ALA A 675 -10.11 -22.75 -0.17
C ALA A 675 -10.80 -21.71 0.74
N GLU A 676 -10.96 -20.47 0.26
CA GLU A 676 -11.50 -19.40 1.09
C GLU A 676 -13.05 -19.40 1.09
N PRO A 677 -13.68 -19.40 2.29
CA PRO A 677 -15.14 -19.34 2.42
C PRO A 677 -15.79 -18.13 1.77
N SER A 678 -15.11 -16.96 1.80
CA SER A 678 -15.61 -15.72 1.19
C SER A 678 -15.75 -15.82 -0.34
N VAL A 679 -14.90 -16.60 -1.01
CA VAL A 679 -14.97 -16.85 -2.46
C VAL A 679 -16.23 -17.64 -2.81
N ALA A 680 -16.55 -18.70 -2.05
CA ALA A 680 -17.79 -19.46 -2.23
C ALA A 680 -19.03 -18.60 -2.01
N PHE A 681 -18.98 -17.68 -1.04
CA PHE A 681 -20.05 -16.73 -0.78
C PHE A 681 -20.23 -15.76 -1.96
N GLN A 682 -19.15 -15.16 -2.46
CA GLN A 682 -19.20 -14.27 -3.61
C GLN A 682 -19.67 -14.97 -4.90
N ASP A 683 -19.20 -16.19 -5.17
CA ASP A 683 -19.65 -17.00 -6.30
C ASP A 683 -21.16 -17.28 -6.21
N THR A 684 -21.68 -17.54 -5.00
CA THR A 684 -23.12 -17.77 -4.77
C THR A 684 -23.92 -16.49 -5.02
N ILE A 685 -23.47 -15.33 -4.53
CA ILE A 685 -24.10 -14.03 -4.79
C ILE A 685 -24.17 -13.78 -6.30
N THR A 686 -23.06 -13.93 -7.00
CA THR A 686 -22.95 -13.66 -8.44
C THR A 686 -23.91 -14.55 -9.24
N ARG A 687 -23.91 -15.86 -8.98
CA ARG A 687 -24.82 -16.80 -9.67
C ARG A 687 -26.29 -16.49 -9.42
N LYS A 688 -26.66 -16.15 -8.19
CA LYS A 688 -28.06 -15.80 -7.85
C LYS A 688 -28.47 -14.46 -8.44
N LEU A 689 -27.58 -13.49 -8.46
CA LEU A 689 -27.83 -12.15 -8.98
C LEU A 689 -27.99 -12.15 -10.51
N TYR A 690 -27.24 -12.98 -11.24
CA TYR A 690 -27.19 -13.00 -12.71
C TYR A 690 -27.71 -14.29 -13.31
N HIS A 691 -28.54 -15.08 -12.60
CA HIS A 691 -29.18 -16.28 -13.11
C HIS A 691 -28.20 -17.33 -13.69
N ASP A 692 -27.10 -17.59 -13.01
CA ASP A 692 -26.04 -18.51 -13.47
C ASP A 692 -25.51 -18.15 -14.88
N ASN A 693 -25.41 -16.86 -15.18
CA ASN A 693 -24.91 -16.38 -16.47
C ASN A 693 -23.38 -16.48 -16.54
N PRO A 694 -22.81 -17.26 -17.46
CA PRO A 694 -21.36 -17.49 -17.55
C PRO A 694 -20.52 -16.23 -17.76
N LEU A 695 -21.11 -15.14 -18.22
CA LEU A 695 -20.41 -13.84 -18.37
C LEU A 695 -19.94 -13.29 -17.02
N PHE A 696 -20.61 -13.65 -15.93
CA PHE A 696 -20.30 -13.15 -14.58
C PHE A 696 -19.60 -14.18 -13.71
N ASP A 697 -19.54 -15.45 -14.11
CA ASP A 697 -18.85 -16.48 -13.35
C ASP A 697 -17.37 -16.15 -13.19
N ARG A 698 -16.83 -16.39 -11.99
CA ARG A 698 -15.40 -16.31 -11.75
C ARG A 698 -14.68 -17.38 -12.57
N LEU A 699 -13.52 -17.05 -13.13
CA LEU A 699 -12.63 -18.04 -13.74
C LEU A 699 -12.10 -18.99 -12.65
N LYS A 700 -11.97 -20.26 -13.02
CA LYS A 700 -11.42 -21.32 -12.19
C LYS A 700 -10.10 -21.82 -12.76
N ALA A 701 -9.36 -22.57 -11.96
CA ALA A 701 -8.11 -23.18 -12.40
C ALA A 701 -8.25 -24.02 -13.69
N GLU A 702 -9.34 -24.79 -13.81
CA GLU A 702 -9.68 -25.59 -15.01
C GLU A 702 -9.94 -24.77 -16.29
N ASP A 703 -10.15 -23.46 -16.16
CA ASP A 703 -10.34 -22.58 -17.32
C ASP A 703 -9.00 -22.15 -17.94
N MET A 704 -7.90 -22.33 -17.23
CA MET A 704 -6.58 -21.91 -17.71
C MET A 704 -6.18 -22.67 -18.98
N ASP A 705 -6.56 -23.95 -19.11
CA ASP A 705 -6.31 -24.75 -20.32
C ASP A 705 -7.09 -24.27 -21.56
N LYS A 706 -8.14 -23.45 -21.37
CA LYS A 706 -8.97 -22.88 -22.44
C LYS A 706 -8.44 -21.55 -22.97
N ILE A 707 -7.43 -20.97 -22.29
CA ILE A 707 -6.88 -19.67 -22.66
C ILE A 707 -5.97 -19.82 -23.86
N ASN A 708 -6.28 -19.07 -24.91
CA ASN A 708 -5.53 -19.07 -26.17
C ASN A 708 -4.92 -17.68 -26.42
N TYR A 709 -3.60 -17.60 -26.37
CA TYR A 709 -2.88 -16.33 -26.53
C TYR A 709 -3.12 -15.68 -27.90
N GLY A 710 -3.09 -16.48 -28.98
CA GLY A 710 -3.34 -15.99 -30.33
C GLY A 710 -4.73 -15.40 -30.46
N ARG A 711 -5.74 -16.04 -29.87
CA ARG A 711 -7.14 -15.57 -29.85
C ARG A 711 -7.29 -14.26 -29.07
N ILE A 712 -6.65 -14.16 -27.93
CA ILE A 712 -6.64 -12.93 -27.13
C ILE A 712 -5.97 -11.77 -27.88
N MET A 713 -4.85 -12.03 -28.56
CA MET A 713 -4.17 -11.02 -29.36
C MET A 713 -4.99 -10.58 -30.59
N GLU A 714 -5.81 -11.47 -31.15
CA GLU A 714 -6.80 -11.10 -32.18
C GLU A 714 -7.85 -10.15 -31.60
N MET A 715 -8.44 -10.46 -30.44
CA MET A 715 -9.41 -9.61 -29.74
C MET A 715 -8.81 -8.22 -29.44
N PHE A 716 -7.57 -8.20 -28.93
CA PHE A 716 -6.87 -6.96 -28.63
C PHE A 716 -6.65 -6.10 -29.88
N ARG A 717 -6.06 -6.67 -30.95
CA ARG A 717 -5.82 -5.95 -32.20
C ARG A 717 -7.11 -5.44 -32.82
N GLN A 718 -8.20 -6.21 -32.78
CA GLN A 718 -9.49 -5.74 -33.28
C GLN A 718 -10.04 -4.60 -32.45
N SER A 719 -9.99 -4.67 -31.12
CA SER A 719 -10.48 -3.61 -30.22
C SER A 719 -9.72 -2.30 -30.38
N PHE A 720 -8.42 -2.37 -30.70
CA PHE A 720 -7.56 -1.19 -30.93
C PHE A 720 -7.34 -0.83 -32.40
N SER A 721 -8.05 -1.46 -33.35
CA SER A 721 -7.87 -1.21 -34.79
C SER A 721 -8.43 0.12 -35.31
N ASN A 722 -9.27 0.78 -34.51
CA ASN A 722 -9.99 1.99 -34.94
C ASN A 722 -9.71 3.18 -34.03
N PRO A 723 -8.63 3.94 -34.25
CA PRO A 723 -8.28 5.10 -33.44
C PRO A 723 -9.36 6.20 -33.45
N GLY A 724 -10.13 6.36 -34.54
CA GLY A 724 -11.17 7.35 -34.68
C GLY A 724 -12.36 7.19 -33.71
N SER A 725 -12.45 6.05 -33.04
CA SER A 725 -13.45 5.80 -31.99
C SER A 725 -12.99 6.25 -30.60
N PHE A 726 -11.70 6.54 -30.42
CA PHE A 726 -11.14 6.88 -29.12
C PHE A 726 -11.30 8.36 -28.77
N VAL A 727 -11.59 8.59 -27.50
CA VAL A 727 -11.50 9.89 -26.85
C VAL A 727 -10.35 9.81 -25.85
N PHE A 728 -9.34 10.67 -26.04
CA PHE A 728 -8.22 10.85 -25.13
C PHE A 728 -8.44 12.12 -24.32
N ALA A 729 -8.52 12.02 -23.03
CA ALA A 729 -8.57 13.15 -22.11
C ALA A 729 -7.24 13.30 -21.38
N PHE A 730 -6.64 14.47 -21.47
CA PHE A 730 -5.45 14.86 -20.73
C PHE A 730 -5.81 15.96 -19.74
N VAL A 731 -5.49 15.73 -18.46
CA VAL A 731 -5.80 16.67 -17.37
C VAL A 731 -4.53 16.92 -16.56
N GLY A 732 -4.17 18.17 -16.35
CA GLY A 732 -2.98 18.52 -15.56
C GLY A 732 -2.40 19.87 -15.96
N ASN A 733 -1.15 20.11 -15.56
CA ASN A 733 -0.45 21.33 -15.97
C ASN A 733 0.03 21.23 -17.44
N ILE A 734 -0.91 21.45 -18.35
CA ILE A 734 -0.73 21.29 -19.79
C ILE A 734 -0.52 22.65 -20.44
N ASP A 735 0.51 22.75 -21.29
CA ASP A 735 0.65 23.79 -22.30
C ASP A 735 0.22 23.22 -23.65
N GLU A 736 -0.92 23.68 -24.16
CA GLU A 736 -1.54 23.15 -25.38
C GLU A 736 -0.62 23.28 -26.63
N GLU A 737 0.14 24.37 -26.76
CA GLU A 737 1.06 24.55 -27.88
C GLU A 737 2.30 23.66 -27.77
N ALA A 738 2.78 23.40 -26.57
CA ALA A 738 3.93 22.51 -26.31
C ALA A 738 3.57 21.04 -26.59
N VAL A 739 2.37 20.57 -26.21
CA VAL A 739 1.97 19.17 -26.40
C VAL A 739 1.43 18.85 -27.79
N LYS A 740 0.98 19.88 -28.54
CA LYS A 740 0.36 19.74 -29.86
C LYS A 740 1.21 18.98 -30.87
N PRO A 741 2.51 19.27 -31.05
CA PRO A 741 3.34 18.49 -31.97
C PRO A 741 3.34 17.01 -31.69
N PHE A 742 3.46 16.64 -30.43
CA PHE A 742 3.51 15.22 -30.01
C PHE A 742 2.16 14.52 -30.21
N ILE A 743 1.05 15.19 -29.89
CA ILE A 743 -0.31 14.69 -30.13
C ILE A 743 -0.54 14.44 -31.62
N LEU A 744 -0.18 15.39 -32.48
CA LEU A 744 -0.31 15.22 -33.93
C LEU A 744 0.60 14.11 -34.45
N GLN A 745 1.83 13.99 -33.91
CA GLN A 745 2.80 13.01 -34.35
C GLN A 745 2.41 11.58 -33.94
N TYR A 746 2.05 11.35 -32.69
CA TYR A 746 1.82 10.00 -32.20
C TYR A 746 0.35 9.58 -32.17
N LEU A 747 -0.59 10.44 -31.79
CA LEU A 747 -2.02 10.08 -31.85
C LEU A 747 -2.62 10.30 -33.23
N GLY A 748 -2.27 11.40 -33.89
CA GLY A 748 -2.78 11.74 -35.20
C GLY A 748 -2.28 10.84 -36.33
N SER A 749 -1.18 10.15 -36.14
CA SER A 749 -0.57 9.24 -37.10
C SER A 749 -1.04 7.79 -36.97
N ILE A 750 -1.74 7.42 -35.90
CA ILE A 750 -2.22 6.04 -35.71
C ILE A 750 -3.10 5.65 -36.90
N PRO A 751 -2.73 4.56 -37.64
CA PRO A 751 -3.51 4.13 -38.77
C PRO A 751 -4.86 3.54 -38.37
N GLY A 752 -5.89 3.74 -39.14
CA GLY A 752 -7.20 3.16 -38.89
C GLY A 752 -8.33 3.84 -39.59
N LYS A 753 -9.56 3.41 -39.34
CA LYS A 753 -10.78 3.89 -39.97
C LYS A 753 -11.45 5.00 -39.17
N TYR A 754 -12.08 5.93 -39.85
CA TYR A 754 -12.90 6.96 -39.25
C TYR A 754 -14.32 6.43 -38.97
N ALA A 755 -14.45 5.60 -37.90
CA ALA A 755 -15.73 5.04 -37.53
C ALA A 755 -15.87 5.00 -36.01
N ARG A 756 -17.09 5.03 -35.46
CA ARG A 756 -17.33 4.84 -34.02
C ARG A 756 -17.59 3.37 -33.73
N ASN A 757 -16.83 2.80 -32.82
CA ASN A 757 -17.10 1.47 -32.30
C ASN A 757 -18.37 1.48 -31.43
N ARG A 758 -19.07 0.34 -31.44
CA ARG A 758 -20.20 0.05 -30.56
C ARG A 758 -19.92 -1.27 -29.88
N TYR A 759 -20.41 -1.45 -28.68
CA TYR A 759 -20.45 -2.78 -28.05
C TYR A 759 -21.70 -3.52 -28.51
N GLU A 760 -21.65 -4.84 -28.53
CA GLU A 760 -22.83 -5.68 -28.71
C GLU A 760 -23.61 -5.76 -27.41
N GLU A 761 -24.95 -5.75 -27.52
CA GLU A 761 -25.81 -5.95 -26.37
C GLU A 761 -25.64 -7.35 -25.82
N LEU A 762 -25.40 -7.45 -24.53
CA LEU A 762 -25.20 -8.71 -23.81
C LEU A 762 -26.31 -8.91 -22.78
N PRO A 763 -26.71 -10.14 -22.48
CA PRO A 763 -27.70 -10.43 -21.46
C PRO A 763 -27.09 -10.20 -20.07
N MET A 764 -27.19 -9.00 -19.55
CA MET A 764 -26.62 -8.58 -18.27
C MET A 764 -27.70 -8.26 -17.22
N ASP A 765 -28.89 -8.80 -17.40
CA ASP A 765 -30.03 -8.54 -16.52
C ASP A 765 -29.80 -9.13 -15.12
N ILE A 766 -30.16 -8.34 -14.12
CA ILE A 766 -30.19 -8.79 -12.73
C ILE A 766 -31.52 -9.50 -12.43
N ALA A 767 -31.45 -10.48 -11.56
CA ALA A 767 -32.61 -11.24 -11.07
C ALA A 767 -33.72 -10.31 -10.54
N LYS A 768 -34.97 -10.58 -10.96
CA LYS A 768 -36.16 -9.84 -10.54
C LYS A 768 -36.90 -10.57 -9.43
N GLY A 769 -37.64 -9.83 -8.61
CA GLY A 769 -38.42 -10.35 -7.50
C GLY A 769 -37.57 -10.48 -6.21
N THR A 770 -38.11 -11.23 -5.25
CA THR A 770 -37.44 -11.44 -3.95
C THR A 770 -36.96 -12.87 -3.83
N SER A 771 -35.73 -13.08 -3.49
CA SER A 771 -35.18 -14.40 -3.20
C SER A 771 -34.31 -14.34 -1.92
N GLU A 772 -34.24 -15.47 -1.23
CA GLU A 772 -33.39 -15.69 -0.07
C GLU A 772 -32.59 -16.97 -0.32
N THR A 773 -31.30 -16.91 -0.07
CA THR A 773 -30.40 -18.06 -0.19
C THR A 773 -29.59 -18.14 1.10
N ILE A 774 -29.64 -19.31 1.73
CA ILE A 774 -28.87 -19.63 2.93
C ILE A 774 -28.06 -20.87 2.64
N PHE A 775 -26.75 -20.84 2.90
CA PHE A 775 -25.89 -22.02 2.83
C PHE A 775 -24.86 -21.99 3.94
N GLN A 776 -24.27 -23.14 4.22
CA GLN A 776 -23.23 -23.29 5.22
C GLN A 776 -21.96 -23.85 4.58
N ARG A 777 -20.83 -23.44 5.10
CA ARG A 777 -19.52 -23.96 4.74
C ARG A 777 -18.69 -24.10 6.01
N GLU A 778 -17.93 -25.19 6.09
CA GLU A 778 -16.98 -25.40 7.17
C GLU A 778 -15.87 -24.32 7.12
N MET A 779 -15.53 -23.77 8.28
CA MET A 779 -14.50 -22.76 8.43
C MET A 779 -13.91 -22.81 9.84
N GLU A 780 -12.68 -22.34 10.00
CA GLU A 780 -11.97 -22.36 11.28
C GLU A 780 -12.64 -21.44 12.32
N ASN A 781 -13.02 -20.24 11.94
CA ASN A 781 -13.74 -19.31 12.81
C ASN A 781 -15.21 -19.21 12.37
N SER A 782 -16.12 -19.66 13.25
CA SER A 782 -17.56 -19.60 12.98
C SER A 782 -18.03 -18.16 12.86
N LYS A 783 -18.55 -17.78 11.69
CA LYS A 783 -19.20 -16.50 11.44
C LYS A 783 -20.34 -16.64 10.43
N ALA A 784 -21.28 -15.71 10.46
CA ALA A 784 -22.27 -15.54 9.41
C ALA A 784 -21.99 -14.24 8.65
N SER A 785 -21.94 -14.33 7.33
CA SER A 785 -21.91 -13.16 6.44
C SER A 785 -23.31 -12.94 5.86
N VAL A 786 -23.85 -11.76 6.03
CA VAL A 786 -25.19 -11.36 5.57
C VAL A 786 -25.05 -10.33 4.46
N PHE A 787 -25.74 -10.57 3.33
CA PHE A 787 -25.68 -9.71 2.17
C PHE A 787 -27.09 -9.43 1.64
N ASN A 788 -27.55 -8.19 1.72
CA ASN A 788 -28.81 -7.76 1.15
C ASN A 788 -28.56 -6.91 -0.10
N ILE A 789 -29.21 -7.25 -1.21
CA ILE A 789 -29.10 -6.52 -2.47
C ILE A 789 -30.50 -6.05 -2.88
N PHE A 790 -30.62 -4.76 -3.16
CA PHE A 790 -31.80 -4.13 -3.73
C PHE A 790 -31.43 -3.58 -5.11
N SER A 791 -32.14 -4.02 -6.13
CA SER A 791 -31.90 -3.59 -7.51
C SER A 791 -33.14 -2.96 -8.15
N GLY A 792 -32.94 -2.04 -9.05
CA GLY A 792 -34.01 -1.37 -9.78
C GLY A 792 -33.48 -0.57 -10.96
N GLN A 793 -34.38 -0.08 -11.80
CA GLN A 793 -34.01 0.82 -12.90
C GLN A 793 -34.10 2.28 -12.45
N SER A 794 -33.08 3.05 -12.75
CA SER A 794 -33.05 4.50 -12.53
C SER A 794 -32.27 5.17 -13.66
N GLU A 795 -32.69 6.33 -14.04
CA GLU A 795 -31.96 7.14 -15.03
C GLU A 795 -30.57 7.54 -14.46
N PHE A 796 -29.53 7.31 -15.25
CA PHE A 796 -28.18 7.77 -14.92
C PHE A 796 -28.08 9.28 -15.07
N THR A 797 -28.30 10.00 -13.98
CA THR A 797 -28.16 11.46 -13.92
C THR A 797 -27.20 11.83 -12.79
N ARG A 798 -26.59 13.01 -12.88
CA ARG A 798 -25.78 13.55 -11.78
C ARG A 798 -26.57 13.64 -10.47
N LYS A 799 -27.83 14.09 -10.55
CA LYS A 799 -28.73 14.18 -9.38
C LYS A 799 -28.94 12.81 -8.73
N ASN A 800 -29.31 11.80 -9.50
CA ASN A 800 -29.57 10.46 -8.96
C ASN A 800 -28.31 9.82 -8.37
N ASN A 801 -27.14 10.03 -8.96
CA ASN A 801 -25.86 9.58 -8.38
C ASN A 801 -25.53 10.26 -7.06
N ILE A 802 -25.84 11.55 -6.91
CA ILE A 802 -25.67 12.26 -5.64
C ILE A 802 -26.67 11.71 -4.60
N VAL A 803 -27.94 11.52 -4.97
CA VAL A 803 -28.98 11.01 -4.06
C VAL A 803 -28.63 9.63 -3.51
N ILE A 804 -28.19 8.69 -4.36
CA ILE A 804 -27.81 7.34 -3.87
C ILE A 804 -26.56 7.38 -3.00
N SER A 805 -25.62 8.29 -3.29
CA SER A 805 -24.44 8.50 -2.45
C SER A 805 -24.80 9.08 -1.08
N MET A 806 -25.75 10.00 -1.02
CA MET A 806 -26.25 10.55 0.25
C MET A 806 -27.03 9.49 1.04
N LEU A 807 -27.92 8.75 0.39
CA LEU A 807 -28.66 7.66 1.03
C LEU A 807 -27.73 6.64 1.68
N ARG A 808 -26.68 6.20 0.95
CA ARG A 808 -25.67 5.30 1.48
C ARG A 808 -25.03 5.86 2.75
N GLN A 809 -24.64 7.13 2.77
CA GLN A 809 -24.00 7.74 3.94
C GLN A 809 -24.94 7.81 5.14
N ILE A 810 -26.21 8.14 4.92
CA ILE A 810 -27.23 8.14 5.98
C ILE A 810 -27.39 6.73 6.56
N MET A 811 -27.46 5.71 5.68
CA MET A 811 -27.58 4.32 6.12
C MET A 811 -26.37 3.85 6.92
N ASP A 812 -25.16 4.19 6.48
CA ASP A 812 -23.94 3.86 7.22
C ASP A 812 -23.99 4.42 8.67
N ILE A 813 -24.46 5.67 8.86
CA ILE A 813 -24.61 6.28 10.18
C ILE A 813 -25.65 5.52 11.02
N VAL A 814 -26.86 5.31 10.47
CA VAL A 814 -27.95 4.61 11.18
C VAL A 814 -27.55 3.19 11.57
N TYR A 815 -26.92 2.43 10.68
CA TYR A 815 -26.51 1.06 10.98
C TYR A 815 -25.33 1.00 11.96
N THR A 816 -24.43 1.94 11.93
CA THR A 816 -23.36 2.04 12.93
C THR A 816 -23.98 2.21 14.31
N GLU A 817 -24.91 3.15 14.46
CA GLU A 817 -25.62 3.41 15.73
C GLU A 817 -26.43 2.18 16.19
N LYS A 818 -27.34 1.65 15.33
CA LYS A 818 -28.31 0.63 15.73
C LYS A 818 -27.69 -0.77 15.88
N ILE A 819 -26.85 -1.19 14.93
CA ILE A 819 -26.41 -2.58 14.86
C ILE A 819 -25.06 -2.81 15.54
N ARG A 820 -24.13 -1.87 15.38
CA ARG A 820 -22.81 -1.98 16.03
C ARG A 820 -22.86 -1.55 17.50
N GLU A 821 -23.42 -0.37 17.77
CA GLU A 821 -23.25 0.28 19.06
C GLU A 821 -24.36 -0.09 20.06
N GLU A 822 -25.63 -0.14 19.62
CA GLU A 822 -26.74 -0.53 20.53
C GLU A 822 -26.76 -2.05 20.76
N GLU A 823 -26.62 -2.86 19.70
CA GLU A 823 -26.74 -4.33 19.79
C GLU A 823 -25.38 -5.01 20.04
N GLY A 824 -24.25 -4.37 19.72
CA GLY A 824 -22.90 -4.97 19.85
C GLY A 824 -22.80 -6.28 19.06
N GLY A 825 -23.58 -6.42 17.98
CA GLY A 825 -23.74 -7.67 17.25
C GLY A 825 -22.87 -7.80 16.00
N THR A 826 -22.16 -6.75 15.63
CA THR A 826 -21.23 -6.74 14.48
C THR A 826 -20.11 -5.74 14.73
N TYR A 827 -18.98 -5.96 14.10
CA TYR A 827 -17.92 -4.94 14.04
C TYR A 827 -18.34 -3.73 13.17
N GLY A 828 -19.14 -3.94 12.13
CA GLY A 828 -19.66 -2.88 11.30
C GLY A 828 -20.60 -3.37 10.22
N VAL A 829 -21.45 -2.45 9.75
CA VAL A 829 -22.34 -2.65 8.60
C VAL A 829 -21.81 -1.78 7.47
N SER A 830 -21.61 -2.37 6.29
CA SER A 830 -21.16 -1.65 5.10
C SER A 830 -22.30 -1.48 4.12
N THR A 831 -22.51 -0.26 3.65
CA THR A 831 -23.51 0.08 2.64
C THR A 831 -22.83 0.57 1.37
N SER A 832 -23.22 0.04 0.22
CA SER A 832 -22.79 0.56 -1.08
C SER A 832 -23.99 0.79 -1.99
N GLY A 833 -23.88 1.79 -2.85
CA GLY A 833 -24.95 2.13 -3.80
C GLY A 833 -24.37 2.74 -5.07
N SER A 834 -24.86 2.30 -6.23
CA SER A 834 -24.40 2.79 -7.52
C SER A 834 -25.52 2.75 -8.56
N ILE A 835 -25.39 3.59 -9.58
CA ILE A 835 -26.21 3.54 -10.77
C ILE A 835 -25.30 3.30 -11.97
N ALA A 836 -25.44 2.16 -12.63
CA ALA A 836 -24.70 1.86 -13.85
C ALA A 836 -25.28 2.67 -15.02
N ARG A 837 -24.41 3.21 -15.86
CA ARG A 837 -24.81 3.92 -17.09
C ARG A 837 -25.11 2.94 -18.22
N TYR A 838 -24.41 1.84 -18.29
CA TYR A 838 -24.42 0.86 -19.36
C TYR A 838 -24.62 -0.55 -18.79
N PRO A 839 -25.33 -1.43 -19.53
CA PRO A 839 -26.09 -1.18 -20.78
C PRO A 839 -27.29 -0.25 -20.57
N GLU A 840 -27.93 -0.27 -19.41
CA GLU A 840 -29.08 0.55 -19.00
C GLU A 840 -28.84 1.16 -17.61
N GLY A 841 -29.59 2.18 -17.25
CA GLY A 841 -29.56 2.83 -15.94
C GLY A 841 -30.03 1.87 -14.84
N GLN A 842 -29.11 1.06 -14.30
CA GLN A 842 -29.39 0.07 -13.25
C GLN A 842 -28.86 0.55 -11.90
N THR A 843 -29.77 0.63 -10.93
CA THR A 843 -29.42 0.96 -9.55
C THR A 843 -29.23 -0.32 -8.76
N ILE A 844 -28.16 -0.37 -7.98
CA ILE A 844 -27.89 -1.41 -6.99
C ILE A 844 -27.59 -0.75 -5.66
N LEU A 845 -28.28 -1.19 -4.60
CA LEU A 845 -27.99 -0.84 -3.22
C LEU A 845 -27.66 -2.13 -2.49
N GLN A 846 -26.53 -2.17 -1.81
CA GLN A 846 -26.03 -3.34 -1.09
C GLN A 846 -25.79 -3.01 0.37
N ILE A 847 -26.15 -3.93 1.26
CA ILE A 847 -25.92 -3.82 2.70
C ILE A 847 -25.35 -5.15 3.16
N ASN A 848 -24.19 -5.14 3.75
CA ASN A 848 -23.52 -6.34 4.21
C ASN A 848 -22.89 -6.18 5.58
N PHE A 849 -22.86 -7.24 6.36
CA PHE A 849 -22.20 -7.32 7.65
C PHE A 849 -21.85 -8.78 8.00
N ASP A 850 -20.82 -8.92 8.82
CA ASP A 850 -20.47 -10.19 9.45
C ASP A 850 -20.92 -10.19 10.92
N THR A 851 -21.30 -11.35 11.44
CA THR A 851 -21.80 -11.48 12.82
C THR A 851 -21.70 -12.93 13.30
N ASP A 852 -22.03 -13.14 14.57
CA ASP A 852 -22.28 -14.46 15.13
C ASP A 852 -23.44 -15.16 14.38
N PRO A 853 -23.27 -16.42 13.96
CA PRO A 853 -24.35 -17.17 13.29
C PRO A 853 -25.70 -17.14 14.00
N ASP A 854 -25.70 -17.16 15.33
CA ASP A 854 -26.93 -17.16 16.13
C ASP A 854 -27.68 -15.81 16.10
N LYS A 855 -26.96 -14.72 15.84
CA LYS A 855 -27.49 -13.34 15.74
C LYS A 855 -27.86 -12.92 14.32
N ALA A 856 -27.40 -13.64 13.30
CA ALA A 856 -27.52 -13.22 11.89
C ALA A 856 -28.94 -12.88 11.45
N ARG A 857 -29.90 -13.68 11.84
CA ARG A 857 -31.32 -13.48 11.47
C ARG A 857 -31.94 -12.27 12.17
N GLU A 858 -31.66 -12.11 13.46
CA GLU A 858 -32.15 -10.99 14.27
C GLU A 858 -31.62 -9.66 13.73
N LEU A 859 -30.31 -9.54 13.57
CA LEU A 859 -29.66 -8.34 13.04
C LEU A 859 -30.09 -8.02 11.60
N ASN A 860 -30.30 -9.05 10.76
CA ASN A 860 -30.81 -8.83 9.40
C ASN A 860 -32.24 -8.27 9.40
N ASN A 861 -33.07 -8.66 10.38
CA ASN A 861 -34.40 -8.09 10.52
C ASN A 861 -34.35 -6.62 10.98
N LEU A 862 -33.41 -6.26 11.87
CA LEU A 862 -33.17 -4.87 12.25
C LEU A 862 -32.70 -4.05 11.05
N VAL A 863 -31.71 -4.53 10.29
CA VAL A 863 -31.23 -3.88 9.04
C VAL A 863 -32.39 -3.61 8.08
N LYS A 864 -33.29 -4.61 7.86
CA LYS A 864 -34.46 -4.45 7.00
C LYS A 864 -35.53 -3.51 7.61
N GLY A 865 -35.60 -3.42 8.93
CA GLY A 865 -36.49 -2.52 9.63
C GLY A 865 -36.16 -1.05 9.41
N GLU A 866 -34.88 -0.70 9.50
CA GLU A 866 -34.38 0.66 9.32
C GLU A 866 -34.49 1.17 7.86
N LEU A 867 -34.72 0.30 6.90
CA LEU A 867 -34.97 0.68 5.49
C LEU A 867 -36.39 1.23 5.26
N ARG A 868 -37.29 1.12 6.22
CA ARG A 868 -38.71 1.54 6.10
C ARG A 868 -38.93 2.93 6.73
#